data_2bcb31aed8842a8618cc06f7ff4a21ff
#
_entry.id   2bcb31aed8842a8618cc06f7ff4a21ff
#
_cell.length_a   1.000
_cell.length_b   1.000
_cell.length_c   1.000
_cell.angle_alpha   90.00
_cell.angle_beta   90.00
_cell.angle_gamma   90.00
#
_symmetry.space_group_name_H-M   'P 1'
#
loop_
_entity.id
_entity.type
_entity.pdbx_description
1 polymer ?
#
loop_
_entity_poly.entity_id
_entity_poly.type
_entity_poly.pdbx_seq_one_letter_code
_entity_poly.pdbx_strand_id
1 'polypeptide(L)'
;MKEAIKMKLPSPLMSSSIVRKLVSLSTLAAILGLIPQLGLSQNLVTDDTVEWYTLGSDYAHTRYTPADEITANNFDELEVAWEWDGTSFNGYSGRSTPTYVDGKLFTVSGPRRNVVAIDPKTGETLWAFRLPNTGRWEYSMRASYGKGIAYSRINGKGVVYISTPGFFLVALDANTGAPLEGFGGQVPVPDFPESGVVDMLADLGHPYDPYEGIPLETGYITTSSPPIVVNDTIIVGNSAEQGYLQARIENVPGDILAYDRITGEFKWKFNVIPRPGEYGHETWENDAWQWTGDVSSWAPLTADPENNLVYVPTNPPTIDYYGGFRPGDGLFGTSVIALDTETGERRWHFQTVKHDVWNYDNPSPPIMLDLNIPGRGLVPAVAEVTKQGYVYTFDRMTGEPIWPMEYRDVPASQVPGEKLATTQPFPTKPPAFEMQGISEEDLIDFTPELRREALEVMANYQMGPLFNPPIHSDNAEGKISSAMCPGDGGGANIYAPPVADPTSGFLYVASSKACSWQRVVPGEEADTFIDEPTGSTFSQYANGPRSRPPRLASGLPYFKPPYSTITAYDMNTGEIAFQIPTGETPDRIRNNPALEGVDIGDTGSGGAVSMVATANLLVYSGVDHDGDTVLLYAVDKKTGEEVGRIEVPSRSRYGMSSWKHDGHQYIMLQTGAKLTAMALPAASEGSEAH
;
A
#
# COMPACT_ATOMS: atom_id res chain seq x y z
N MET A 1 23.95 62.49 -23.45
CA MET A 1 24.47 63.29 -22.35
C MET A 1 24.62 62.33 -21.21
N LYS A 2 25.78 61.71 -20.98
CA LYS A 2 26.88 62.11 -20.09
C LYS A 2 26.30 62.44 -18.70
N GLU A 3 26.67 61.80 -17.60
CA GLU A 3 28.02 61.66 -17.07
C GLU A 3 28.12 60.51 -16.07
N ALA A 4 29.28 59.86 -16.08
CA ALA A 4 29.80 58.93 -15.11
C ALA A 4 30.58 59.67 -14.02
N ILE A 5 30.57 59.23 -12.80
CA ILE A 5 31.63 59.55 -11.79
C ILE A 5 32.15 58.28 -11.14
N LYS A 6 33.46 58.08 -11.35
CA LYS A 6 34.35 57.14 -10.65
C LYS A 6 34.95 57.85 -9.41
N MET A 7 35.32 57.06 -8.42
CA MET A 7 36.53 57.15 -7.56
C MET A 7 36.29 56.47 -6.22
N LYS A 8 37.18 55.80 -5.54
CA LYS A 8 38.56 55.31 -5.62
C LYS A 8 38.82 54.52 -4.32
N LEU A 9 39.50 53.40 -4.44
CA LEU A 9 40.17 52.70 -3.30
C LEU A 9 41.34 53.52 -2.73
N PRO A 10 41.79 53.23 -1.49
CA PRO A 10 43.13 52.72 -1.33
C PRO A 10 43.32 51.59 -0.30
N SER A 11 44.20 50.67 -0.62
CA SER A 11 45.07 49.90 0.29
C SER A 11 46.44 50.60 0.28
N PRO A 12 47.51 50.20 1.01
CA PRO A 12 47.75 49.16 2.01
C PRO A 12 48.62 49.63 3.21
N LEU A 13 48.98 48.77 4.15
CA LEU A 13 50.39 48.59 4.57
C LEU A 13 50.53 47.59 5.78
N MET A 14 51.55 46.79 5.62
CA MET A 14 52.21 45.78 6.47
C MET A 14 52.64 46.21 7.85
N SER A 15 52.74 45.25 8.83
CA SER A 15 54.05 44.78 9.34
C SER A 15 53.91 43.70 10.41
N SER A 16 54.57 42.68 10.20
CA SER A 16 55.30 41.60 10.86
C SER A 16 55.60 41.73 12.38
N SER A 17 55.47 40.62 13.16
CA SER A 17 56.59 39.97 13.83
C SER A 17 56.20 38.69 14.60
N ILE A 18 56.96 37.71 14.38
CA ILE A 18 57.28 36.40 14.92
C ILE A 18 57.34 36.34 16.45
N VAL A 19 56.75 35.29 17.07
CA VAL A 19 57.39 34.49 18.13
C VAL A 19 56.92 33.06 18.10
N ARG A 20 57.85 32.12 17.87
CA ARG A 20 57.74 30.68 18.05
C ARG A 20 57.68 30.30 19.52
N LYS A 21 56.85 29.35 19.90
CA LYS A 21 57.16 28.32 20.90
C LYS A 21 56.47 26.99 20.54
N LEU A 22 57.29 25.98 20.37
CA LEU A 22 56.93 24.55 20.31
C LEU A 22 56.46 24.10 21.70
N VAL A 23 55.40 23.32 21.76
CA VAL A 23 55.30 22.16 22.66
C VAL A 23 54.46 21.11 21.92
N SER A 24 55.01 19.91 21.90
CA SER A 24 54.52 18.67 21.27
C SER A 24 53.45 18.00 22.11
N LEU A 25 52.69 17.17 21.46
CA LEU A 25 52.20 15.79 21.64
C LEU A 25 50.69 15.63 21.44
N SER A 26 50.42 14.89 20.36
CA SER A 26 49.52 13.76 20.25
C SER A 26 48.14 13.82 20.89
N THR A 27 47.10 14.03 20.06
CA THR A 27 45.88 13.25 20.10
C THR A 27 45.39 13.07 18.67
N LEU A 28 45.48 11.84 18.17
CA LEU A 28 44.81 11.37 16.98
C LEU A 28 43.30 11.37 17.28
N ALA A 29 42.60 12.43 16.95
CA ALA A 29 41.16 12.42 16.92
C ALA A 29 40.77 11.78 15.57
N ALA A 30 40.23 10.59 15.65
CA ALA A 30 39.56 9.94 14.54
C ALA A 30 38.42 10.87 14.05
N ILE A 31 38.60 11.44 12.89
CA ILE A 31 37.50 12.03 12.13
C ILE A 31 36.74 10.81 11.57
N LEU A 32 35.84 10.25 12.36
CA LEU A 32 34.71 9.49 11.85
C LEU A 32 33.89 10.50 11.04
N GLY A 33 33.91 10.33 9.74
CA GLY A 33 33.02 11.07 8.85
C GLY A 33 31.58 10.81 9.28
N LEU A 34 30.96 11.82 9.85
CA LEU A 34 29.51 11.90 9.89
C LEU A 34 29.05 11.95 8.43
N ILE A 35 28.70 10.79 7.88
CA ILE A 35 27.78 10.73 6.76
C ILE A 35 26.48 11.31 7.34
N PRO A 36 25.92 12.38 6.77
CA PRO A 36 24.59 12.81 7.18
C PRO A 36 23.65 11.63 6.93
N GLN A 37 23.18 10.99 7.98
CA GLN A 37 22.02 10.10 7.87
C GLN A 37 20.88 10.97 7.33
N LEU A 38 20.50 10.71 6.10
CA LEU A 38 19.36 11.33 5.44
C LEU A 38 18.13 11.17 6.33
N GLY A 39 17.54 12.28 6.72
CA GLY A 39 16.53 12.41 7.77
C GLY A 39 15.13 11.93 7.38
N LEU A 40 15.00 10.76 6.76
CA LEU A 40 13.68 10.18 6.42
C LEU A 40 13.09 9.31 7.52
N SER A 41 13.83 8.99 8.60
CA SER A 41 13.36 8.09 9.64
C SER A 41 13.13 8.83 10.95
N GLN A 42 11.90 8.82 11.47
CA GLN A 42 11.62 9.17 12.86
C GLN A 42 11.83 7.99 13.81
N ASN A 43 12.25 6.84 13.32
CA ASN A 43 12.53 5.66 14.11
C ASN A 43 13.70 5.94 15.07
N LEU A 44 13.50 5.63 16.33
CA LEU A 44 14.62 5.52 17.26
C LEU A 44 15.45 4.31 16.86
N VAL A 45 16.73 4.52 16.62
CA VAL A 45 17.70 3.47 16.31
C VAL A 45 18.87 3.59 17.29
N THR A 46 19.03 2.59 18.14
CA THR A 46 20.14 2.42 19.08
C THR A 46 20.62 0.97 19.03
N ASP A 47 21.69 0.65 19.74
CA ASP A 47 22.19 -0.73 19.82
C ASP A 47 21.14 -1.69 20.39
N ASP A 48 20.29 -1.22 21.34
CA ASP A 48 19.30 -2.03 22.04
C ASP A 48 17.86 -1.87 21.49
N THR A 49 17.58 -0.81 20.72
CA THR A 49 16.23 -0.49 20.26
C THR A 49 16.22 -0.05 18.81
N VAL A 50 15.36 -0.68 18.01
CA VAL A 50 15.01 -0.23 16.66
C VAL A 50 13.49 -0.19 16.55
N GLU A 51 12.95 1.03 16.38
CA GLU A 51 11.50 1.22 16.25
C GLU A 51 10.97 0.84 14.86
N TRP A 52 9.70 0.49 14.82
CA TRP A 52 8.87 0.36 13.63
C TRP A 52 7.72 1.38 13.75
N TYR A 53 8.01 2.62 13.40
CA TYR A 53 7.23 3.80 13.80
C TYR A 53 5.88 3.93 13.09
N THR A 54 5.79 3.53 11.83
CA THR A 54 4.55 3.55 11.04
C THR A 54 4.17 2.15 10.59
N LEU A 55 3.02 2.02 9.92
CA LEU A 55 2.60 0.79 9.24
C LEU A 55 3.69 0.21 8.31
N GLY A 56 4.48 1.06 7.68
CA GLY A 56 5.55 0.69 6.74
C GLY A 56 6.96 0.88 7.28
N SER A 57 7.17 0.80 8.58
CA SER A 57 8.39 1.11 9.30
C SER A 57 8.62 2.61 9.52
N ASP A 58 8.66 3.38 8.45
CA ASP A 58 8.98 4.79 8.42
C ASP A 58 7.95 5.58 7.57
N TYR A 59 8.15 6.89 7.45
CA TYR A 59 7.30 7.72 6.58
C TYR A 59 7.49 7.44 5.09
N ALA A 60 8.62 6.86 4.69
CA ALA A 60 8.90 6.45 3.31
C ALA A 60 8.24 5.12 2.93
N HIS A 61 7.64 4.42 3.88
CA HIS A 61 7.01 3.10 3.72
C HIS A 61 7.94 2.03 3.15
N THR A 62 9.23 2.07 3.55
CA THR A 62 10.24 1.15 3.03
C THR A 62 10.06 -0.29 3.46
N ARG A 63 9.36 -0.54 4.59
CA ARG A 63 9.27 -1.85 5.26
C ARG A 63 10.64 -2.47 5.52
N TYR A 64 11.59 -1.60 5.83
CA TYR A 64 12.97 -1.92 6.16
C TYR A 64 13.24 -1.65 7.64
N THR A 65 14.06 -2.52 8.24
CA THR A 65 14.62 -2.31 9.57
C THR A 65 16.15 -2.39 9.51
N PRO A 66 16.89 -1.46 10.13
CA PRO A 66 18.33 -1.59 10.29
C PRO A 66 18.76 -2.60 11.35
N ALA A 67 17.83 -3.29 12.01
CA ALA A 67 18.14 -4.35 12.96
C ALA A 67 18.92 -5.49 12.28
N ASP A 68 19.98 -5.98 12.91
CA ASP A 68 21.04 -6.78 12.32
C ASP A 68 21.38 -8.09 13.08
N GLU A 69 20.65 -8.40 14.15
CA GLU A 69 20.88 -9.60 14.95
C GLU A 69 20.58 -10.89 14.17
N ILE A 70 19.51 -10.88 13.34
CA ILE A 70 19.12 -12.00 12.51
C ILE A 70 19.90 -11.95 11.20
N THR A 71 20.63 -13.03 10.91
CA THR A 71 21.53 -13.19 9.76
C THR A 71 21.30 -14.53 9.07
N ALA A 72 21.93 -14.76 7.92
CA ALA A 72 21.91 -16.05 7.25
C ALA A 72 22.48 -17.20 8.10
N ASN A 73 23.34 -16.90 9.09
CA ASN A 73 24.00 -17.93 9.90
C ASN A 73 23.17 -18.41 11.10
N ASN A 74 22.13 -17.70 11.46
CA ASN A 74 21.29 -18.01 12.64
C ASN A 74 19.78 -17.97 12.33
N PHE A 75 19.42 -17.84 11.05
CA PHE A 75 17.99 -17.76 10.67
C PHE A 75 17.22 -19.03 10.98
N ASP A 76 17.86 -20.19 10.88
CA ASP A 76 17.31 -21.50 11.19
C ASP A 76 17.14 -21.77 12.72
N GLU A 77 17.71 -20.89 13.56
CA GLU A 77 17.56 -20.93 15.01
C GLU A 77 16.33 -20.15 15.51
N LEU A 78 15.62 -19.43 14.62
CA LEU A 78 14.44 -18.65 15.01
C LEU A 78 13.34 -19.54 15.56
N GLU A 79 12.74 -19.11 16.67
CA GLU A 79 11.60 -19.79 17.32
C GLU A 79 10.46 -18.79 17.62
N VAL A 80 9.28 -19.33 17.95
CA VAL A 80 8.17 -18.52 18.42
C VAL A 80 8.49 -17.98 19.81
N ALA A 81 8.77 -16.68 19.91
CA ALA A 81 8.99 -16.03 21.20
C ALA A 81 7.68 -15.90 21.98
N TRP A 82 6.60 -15.51 21.32
CA TRP A 82 5.25 -15.40 21.88
C TRP A 82 4.19 -15.29 20.77
N GLU A 83 2.94 -15.60 21.14
CA GLU A 83 1.75 -15.36 20.32
C GLU A 83 0.74 -14.49 21.06
N TRP A 84 0.14 -13.54 20.36
CA TRP A 84 -1.02 -12.79 20.84
C TRP A 84 -2.26 -13.19 20.04
N ASP A 85 -3.40 -13.43 20.71
CA ASP A 85 -4.65 -13.87 20.09
C ASP A 85 -5.74 -12.80 20.20
N GLY A 86 -6.12 -12.22 19.05
CA GLY A 86 -7.16 -11.20 18.94
C GLY A 86 -8.58 -11.74 18.76
N THR A 87 -8.84 -13.03 18.89
CA THR A 87 -10.19 -13.61 18.73
C THR A 87 -11.20 -13.04 19.71
N SER A 88 -10.77 -12.65 20.93
CA SER A 88 -11.61 -11.98 21.92
C SER A 88 -12.15 -10.61 21.45
N PHE A 89 -11.55 -10.04 20.41
CA PHE A 89 -11.99 -8.82 19.74
C PHE A 89 -12.81 -9.08 18.46
N ASN A 90 -13.25 -10.31 18.22
CA ASN A 90 -13.87 -10.78 16.98
C ASN A 90 -12.94 -10.64 15.76
N GLY A 91 -11.62 -10.78 15.96
CA GLY A 91 -10.63 -10.76 14.89
C GLY A 91 -10.64 -12.07 14.12
N TYR A 92 -11.17 -12.07 12.90
CA TYR A 92 -11.13 -13.23 11.99
C TYR A 92 -10.09 -13.09 10.88
N SER A 93 -9.80 -11.84 10.50
CA SER A 93 -8.83 -11.53 9.45
C SER A 93 -8.16 -10.21 9.79
N GLY A 94 -7.08 -10.26 10.54
CA GLY A 94 -6.28 -9.06 10.78
C GLY A 94 -5.61 -8.59 9.49
N ARG A 95 -5.61 -7.29 9.27
CA ARG A 95 -4.90 -6.63 8.17
C ARG A 95 -3.92 -5.58 8.69
N SER A 96 -3.78 -5.52 10.00
CA SER A 96 -2.93 -4.57 10.70
C SER A 96 -1.48 -5.05 10.69
N THR A 97 -0.56 -4.21 10.25
CA THR A 97 0.84 -4.36 10.59
C THR A 97 1.08 -3.62 11.91
N PRO A 98 1.52 -4.30 12.99
CA PRO A 98 1.77 -3.65 14.27
C PRO A 98 2.86 -2.61 14.18
N THR A 99 2.69 -1.52 14.92
CA THR A 99 3.66 -0.45 15.11
C THR A 99 4.39 -0.68 16.43
N TYR A 100 5.73 -0.67 16.43
CA TYR A 100 6.56 -0.72 17.64
C TYR A 100 7.19 0.64 17.90
N VAL A 101 6.82 1.26 18.99
CA VAL A 101 7.29 2.60 19.37
C VAL A 101 7.20 2.83 20.88
N ASP A 102 8.16 3.55 21.44
CA ASP A 102 8.25 3.86 22.89
C ASP A 102 8.07 2.60 23.77
N GLY A 103 8.70 1.49 23.35
CA GLY A 103 8.69 0.22 24.10
C GLY A 103 7.35 -0.51 24.13
N LYS A 104 6.43 -0.22 23.22
CA LYS A 104 5.12 -0.89 23.09
C LYS A 104 4.82 -1.25 21.65
N LEU A 105 4.08 -2.34 21.47
CA LEU A 105 3.44 -2.67 20.19
C LEU A 105 1.99 -2.16 20.20
N PHE A 106 1.59 -1.57 19.08
CA PHE A 106 0.22 -1.12 18.87
C PHE A 106 -0.36 -1.79 17.63
N THR A 107 -1.58 -2.27 17.73
CA THR A 107 -2.31 -2.89 16.64
C THR A 107 -3.79 -2.55 16.70
N VAL A 108 -4.52 -2.92 15.64
CA VAL A 108 -5.99 -2.89 15.63
C VAL A 108 -6.53 -4.30 15.40
N SER A 109 -7.60 -4.66 16.09
CA SER A 109 -8.20 -5.99 15.99
C SER A 109 -9.72 -5.95 15.91
N GLY A 110 -10.26 -6.87 15.11
CA GLY A 110 -11.68 -7.07 14.91
C GLY A 110 -12.34 -5.99 14.03
N PRO A 111 -13.61 -6.22 13.63
CA PRO A 111 -14.32 -5.34 12.71
C PRO A 111 -14.62 -3.96 13.31
N ARG A 112 -14.60 -3.83 14.62
CA ARG A 112 -14.76 -2.54 15.32
C ARG A 112 -13.47 -1.78 15.49
N ARG A 113 -12.34 -2.33 15.00
CA ARG A 113 -10.98 -1.77 15.11
C ARG A 113 -10.64 -1.39 16.55
N ASN A 114 -10.73 -2.40 17.46
CA ASN A 114 -10.22 -2.20 18.80
C ASN A 114 -8.74 -1.85 18.70
N VAL A 115 -8.33 -0.74 19.29
CA VAL A 115 -6.92 -0.40 19.43
C VAL A 115 -6.37 -1.17 20.62
N VAL A 116 -5.24 -1.85 20.43
CA VAL A 116 -4.63 -2.69 21.45
C VAL A 116 -3.16 -2.32 21.58
N ALA A 117 -2.71 -2.10 22.82
CA ALA A 117 -1.30 -2.02 23.16
C ALA A 117 -0.85 -3.35 23.77
N ILE A 118 0.31 -3.82 23.33
CA ILE A 118 0.87 -5.14 23.65
C ILE A 118 2.29 -4.94 24.16
N ASP A 119 2.67 -5.69 25.17
CA ASP A 119 4.05 -5.78 25.63
C ASP A 119 4.92 -6.48 24.57
N PRO A 120 5.99 -5.85 24.06
CA PRO A 120 6.77 -6.40 22.94
C PRO A 120 7.60 -7.64 23.30
N LYS A 121 7.82 -7.90 24.59
CA LYS A 121 8.62 -9.00 25.10
C LYS A 121 7.79 -10.24 25.44
N THR A 122 6.55 -10.05 25.91
CA THR A 122 5.71 -11.14 26.42
C THR A 122 4.46 -11.40 25.58
N GLY A 123 4.06 -10.47 24.72
CA GLY A 123 2.80 -10.55 23.99
C GLY A 123 1.55 -10.26 24.86
N GLU A 124 1.72 -9.82 26.10
CA GLU A 124 0.59 -9.51 26.98
C GLU A 124 -0.13 -8.22 26.56
N THR A 125 -1.46 -8.22 26.61
CA THR A 125 -2.26 -7.01 26.38
C THR A 125 -2.09 -6.05 27.55
N LEU A 126 -1.56 -4.86 27.28
CA LEU A 126 -1.42 -3.77 28.26
C LEU A 126 -2.73 -3.00 28.46
N TRP A 127 -3.38 -2.65 27.35
CA TRP A 127 -4.70 -2.02 27.35
C TRP A 127 -5.38 -2.21 25.98
N ALA A 128 -6.71 -2.01 25.95
CA ALA A 128 -7.48 -1.98 24.72
C ALA A 128 -8.56 -0.90 24.78
N PHE A 129 -8.85 -0.29 23.63
CA PHE A 129 -9.87 0.74 23.47
C PHE A 129 -10.74 0.49 22.23
N ARG A 130 -12.02 0.86 22.32
CA ARG A 130 -12.93 0.98 21.17
C ARG A 130 -14.03 2.01 21.44
N LEU A 131 -14.52 2.64 20.39
CA LEU A 131 -15.71 3.49 20.47
C LEU A 131 -17.00 2.66 20.64
N PRO A 132 -18.08 3.24 21.21
CA PRO A 132 -19.42 2.69 21.17
C PRO A 132 -19.92 2.45 19.74
N ASN A 133 -20.99 1.68 19.55
CA ASN A 133 -21.60 1.41 18.25
C ASN A 133 -22.30 2.63 17.67
N THR A 134 -22.37 2.67 16.34
CA THR A 134 -23.21 3.59 15.57
C THR A 134 -23.78 2.85 14.37
N GLY A 135 -24.85 3.35 13.76
CA GLY A 135 -25.36 2.86 12.49
C GLY A 135 -24.29 2.91 11.39
N ARG A 136 -23.46 3.98 11.38
CA ARG A 136 -22.33 4.14 10.46
C ARG A 136 -21.39 2.93 10.45
N TRP A 137 -21.12 2.36 11.64
CA TRP A 137 -20.26 1.18 11.73
C TRP A 137 -20.93 -0.06 11.17
N GLU A 138 -22.22 -0.25 11.41
CA GLU A 138 -22.96 -1.45 10.98
C GLU A 138 -23.05 -1.55 9.46
N TYR A 139 -23.14 -0.43 8.77
CA TYR A 139 -23.12 -0.39 7.31
C TYR A 139 -21.72 -0.48 6.70
N SER A 140 -20.64 -0.43 7.51
CA SER A 140 -19.28 -0.40 6.98
C SER A 140 -18.83 -1.72 6.34
N MET A 141 -18.81 -1.78 5.03
CA MET A 141 -18.25 -2.90 4.26
C MET A 141 -16.75 -3.08 4.47
N ARG A 142 -16.05 -2.05 4.98
CA ARG A 142 -14.61 -2.02 5.23
C ARG A 142 -14.27 -2.16 6.72
N ALA A 143 -15.21 -2.51 7.58
CA ALA A 143 -15.00 -2.60 9.03
C ALA A 143 -13.77 -3.45 9.39
N SER A 144 -13.63 -4.64 8.80
CA SER A 144 -12.50 -5.56 9.04
C SER A 144 -11.19 -5.16 8.35
N TYR A 145 -11.12 -4.00 7.71
CA TYR A 145 -9.95 -3.56 6.92
C TYR A 145 -8.98 -2.66 7.68
N GLY A 146 -9.05 -2.57 9.00
CA GLY A 146 -8.11 -1.79 9.80
C GLY A 146 -6.68 -2.25 9.62
N LYS A 147 -5.80 -1.38 9.10
CA LYS A 147 -4.41 -1.73 8.76
C LYS A 147 -3.40 -1.39 9.86
N GLY A 148 -3.77 -0.52 10.82
CA GLY A 148 -2.88 -0.11 11.90
C GLY A 148 -3.31 1.19 12.56
N ILE A 149 -2.36 1.81 13.22
CA ILE A 149 -2.51 3.10 13.91
C ILE A 149 -1.49 4.12 13.39
N ALA A 150 -1.67 5.38 13.72
CA ALA A 150 -0.62 6.38 13.64
C ALA A 150 -0.16 6.77 15.04
N TYR A 151 1.05 7.28 15.14
CA TYR A 151 1.66 7.65 16.41
C TYR A 151 2.31 9.04 16.32
N SER A 152 2.30 9.76 17.44
CA SER A 152 3.03 11.03 17.58
C SER A 152 3.49 11.22 19.00
N ARG A 153 4.56 11.99 19.18
CA ARG A 153 5.02 12.46 20.50
C ARG A 153 4.65 13.93 20.67
N ILE A 154 3.80 14.23 21.66
CA ILE A 154 3.41 15.60 22.03
C ILE A 154 4.01 15.91 23.40
N ASN A 155 4.93 16.87 23.46
CA ASN A 155 5.62 17.25 24.72
C ASN A 155 6.21 16.04 25.48
N GLY A 156 6.78 15.08 24.72
CA GLY A 156 7.39 13.86 25.28
C GLY A 156 6.38 12.78 25.70
N LYS A 157 5.08 12.96 25.45
CA LYS A 157 4.04 11.95 25.69
C LYS A 157 3.60 11.33 24.37
N GLY A 158 3.47 10.01 24.33
CA GLY A 158 2.96 9.29 23.18
C GLY A 158 1.46 9.45 23.01
N VAL A 159 1.02 9.66 21.78
CA VAL A 159 -0.40 9.71 21.38
C VAL A 159 -0.61 8.77 20.22
N VAL A 160 -1.63 7.92 20.33
CA VAL A 160 -2.07 7.00 19.27
C VAL A 160 -3.29 7.59 18.58
N TYR A 161 -3.28 7.60 17.24
CA TYR A 161 -4.41 8.04 16.43
C TYR A 161 -4.95 6.89 15.60
N ILE A 162 -6.28 6.84 15.49
CA ILE A 162 -6.97 5.88 14.64
C ILE A 162 -8.15 6.53 13.93
N SER A 163 -8.36 6.15 12.67
CA SER A 163 -9.60 6.37 11.95
C SER A 163 -10.49 5.13 12.04
N THR A 164 -11.74 5.31 12.48
CA THR A 164 -12.67 4.21 12.75
C THR A 164 -13.54 3.87 11.55
N PRO A 165 -14.18 2.68 11.51
CA PRO A 165 -15.13 2.34 10.46
C PRO A 165 -16.34 3.30 10.37
N GLY A 166 -16.72 3.91 11.48
CA GLY A 166 -17.78 4.93 11.53
C GLY A 166 -17.33 6.33 11.08
N PHE A 167 -16.13 6.45 10.52
CA PHE A 167 -15.55 7.71 10.06
C PHE A 167 -15.35 8.75 11.18
N PHE A 168 -14.81 8.29 12.32
CA PHE A 168 -14.35 9.13 13.42
C PHE A 168 -12.83 9.06 13.51
N LEU A 169 -12.18 10.19 13.77
CA LEU A 169 -10.77 10.27 14.14
C LEU A 169 -10.68 10.27 15.67
N VAL A 170 -9.89 9.37 16.24
CA VAL A 170 -9.70 9.22 17.67
C VAL A 170 -8.26 9.41 18.05
N ALA A 171 -7.99 10.15 19.13
CA ALA A 171 -6.68 10.29 19.74
C ALA A 171 -6.69 9.70 21.16
N LEU A 172 -5.70 8.87 21.48
CA LEU A 172 -5.58 8.16 22.76
C LEU A 172 -4.21 8.41 23.38
N ASP A 173 -4.18 8.54 24.70
CA ASP A 173 -2.90 8.46 25.46
C ASP A 173 -2.28 7.07 25.26
N ALA A 174 -1.05 7.02 24.76
CA ALA A 174 -0.37 5.77 24.40
C ALA A 174 -0.02 4.88 25.60
N ASN A 175 0.00 5.41 26.81
CA ASN A 175 0.29 4.63 28.02
C ASN A 175 -0.95 3.97 28.59
N THR A 176 -2.11 4.62 28.48
CA THR A 176 -3.33 4.21 29.18
C THR A 176 -4.46 3.76 28.26
N GLY A 177 -4.43 4.15 26.98
CA GLY A 177 -5.53 3.95 26.04
C GLY A 177 -6.73 4.87 26.29
N ALA A 178 -6.61 5.83 27.21
CA ALA A 178 -7.67 6.80 27.47
C ALA A 178 -7.79 7.83 26.32
N PRO A 179 -9.02 8.26 25.97
CA PRO A 179 -9.23 9.37 25.04
C PRO A 179 -8.47 10.62 25.48
N LEU A 180 -7.80 11.28 24.52
CA LEU A 180 -6.91 12.42 24.81
C LEU A 180 -7.73 13.66 25.17
N GLU A 181 -7.49 14.17 26.38
CA GLU A 181 -8.14 15.42 26.83
C GLU A 181 -7.67 16.61 25.97
N GLY A 182 -8.61 17.46 25.55
CA GLY A 182 -8.35 18.63 24.73
C GLY A 182 -8.21 18.35 23.22
N PHE A 183 -8.35 17.09 22.78
CA PHE A 183 -8.44 16.73 21.37
C PHE A 183 -9.89 16.55 20.95
N GLY A 184 -10.31 17.21 19.84
CA GLY A 184 -11.68 17.14 19.35
C GLY A 184 -12.69 17.69 20.35
N GLY A 185 -13.88 17.09 20.39
CA GLY A 185 -14.97 17.53 21.28
C GLY A 185 -16.03 16.46 21.46
N GLN A 186 -17.12 16.84 22.15
CA GLN A 186 -18.26 15.96 22.34
C GLN A 186 -18.99 15.75 21.02
N VAL A 187 -19.04 14.51 20.56
CA VAL A 187 -19.85 14.10 19.41
C VAL A 187 -21.24 13.76 19.90
N PRO A 188 -22.36 14.21 19.23
CA PRO A 188 -23.73 13.97 19.68
C PRO A 188 -24.17 12.51 19.40
N VAL A 189 -23.41 11.55 19.88
CA VAL A 189 -23.67 10.10 19.82
C VAL A 189 -23.68 9.57 21.25
N PRO A 190 -24.68 8.76 21.65
CA PRO A 190 -24.76 8.20 22.99
C PRO A 190 -23.48 7.44 23.41
N ASP A 191 -23.10 7.62 24.67
CA ASP A 191 -21.96 6.94 25.30
C ASP A 191 -20.58 7.26 24.71
N PHE A 192 -20.45 8.22 23.79
CA PHE A 192 -19.16 8.67 23.29
C PHE A 192 -18.39 9.46 24.36
N PRO A 193 -17.04 9.42 24.32
CA PRO A 193 -16.22 10.24 25.20
C PRO A 193 -16.49 11.74 25.00
N GLU A 194 -16.28 12.53 26.06
CA GLU A 194 -16.42 14.00 26.02
C GLU A 194 -15.29 14.69 25.23
N SER A 195 -14.16 14.00 25.01
CA SER A 195 -13.00 14.46 24.25
C SER A 195 -12.27 13.27 23.61
N GLY A 196 -11.24 13.54 22.83
CA GLY A 196 -10.44 12.52 22.14
C GLY A 196 -11.07 12.04 20.83
N VAL A 197 -12.16 12.65 20.35
CA VAL A 197 -12.89 12.22 19.15
C VAL A 197 -13.23 13.42 18.26
N VAL A 198 -13.03 13.25 16.94
CA VAL A 198 -13.50 14.17 15.90
C VAL A 198 -14.47 13.43 14.98
N ASP A 199 -15.62 14.03 14.69
CA ASP A 199 -16.57 13.55 13.69
C ASP A 199 -16.18 14.07 12.30
N MET A 200 -15.49 13.25 11.52
CA MET A 200 -14.97 13.64 10.21
C MET A 200 -16.07 13.86 9.15
N LEU A 201 -17.29 13.33 9.35
CA LEU A 201 -18.42 13.60 8.44
C LEU A 201 -18.81 15.07 8.42
N ALA A 202 -18.60 15.79 9.54
CA ALA A 202 -18.89 17.21 9.64
C ALA A 202 -18.12 18.06 8.61
N ASP A 203 -16.93 17.61 8.22
CA ASP A 203 -16.01 18.37 7.36
C ASP A 203 -16.09 17.97 5.88
N LEU A 204 -16.83 16.89 5.55
CA LEU A 204 -17.06 16.48 4.16
C LEU A 204 -18.00 17.42 3.40
N GLY A 205 -18.97 18.02 4.09
CA GLY A 205 -19.96 18.92 3.48
C GLY A 205 -21.18 18.21 2.88
N HIS A 206 -21.43 16.96 3.25
CA HIS A 206 -22.65 16.21 2.91
C HIS A 206 -23.64 16.25 4.09
N PRO A 207 -24.96 16.25 3.84
CA PRO A 207 -25.95 16.01 4.89
C PRO A 207 -25.74 14.64 5.55
N TYR A 208 -25.78 14.58 6.87
CA TYR A 208 -25.62 13.35 7.61
C TYR A 208 -26.33 13.38 8.96
N ASP A 209 -26.62 12.20 9.51
CA ASP A 209 -27.02 12.00 10.89
C ASP A 209 -25.80 11.56 11.72
N PRO A 210 -25.56 12.12 12.92
CA PRO A 210 -24.41 11.76 13.74
C PRO A 210 -24.33 10.27 14.11
N TYR A 211 -25.43 9.56 14.21
CA TYR A 211 -25.48 8.13 14.52
C TYR A 211 -25.56 7.24 13.28
N GLU A 212 -26.46 7.55 12.32
CA GLU A 212 -26.71 6.73 11.13
C GLU A 212 -25.71 7.01 9.99
N GLY A 213 -25.14 8.21 9.90
CA GLY A 213 -24.21 8.61 8.84
C GLY A 213 -24.87 9.34 7.69
N ILE A 214 -24.23 9.26 6.52
CA ILE A 214 -24.74 9.80 5.25
C ILE A 214 -25.90 8.91 4.77
N PRO A 215 -26.99 9.49 4.23
CA PRO A 215 -28.08 8.70 3.65
C PRO A 215 -27.54 7.73 2.57
N LEU A 216 -27.92 6.45 2.68
CA LEU A 216 -27.35 5.38 1.81
C LEU A 216 -27.62 5.61 0.31
N GLU A 217 -28.70 6.32 -0.05
CA GLU A 217 -28.97 6.73 -1.42
C GLU A 217 -27.95 7.73 -2.00
N THR A 218 -27.21 8.43 -1.12
CA THR A 218 -26.13 9.35 -1.52
C THR A 218 -24.83 8.60 -1.72
N GLY A 219 -24.60 7.52 -0.97
CA GLY A 219 -23.38 6.74 -0.97
C GLY A 219 -22.88 6.43 0.43
N TYR A 220 -21.68 5.88 0.52
CA TYR A 220 -21.07 5.49 1.77
C TYR A 220 -19.59 5.87 1.83
N ILE A 221 -19.13 6.33 2.99
CA ILE A 221 -17.72 6.60 3.26
C ILE A 221 -17.28 6.01 4.59
N THR A 222 -16.08 5.46 4.63
CA THR A 222 -15.43 4.89 5.80
C THR A 222 -13.92 5.10 5.69
N THR A 223 -13.14 4.40 6.48
CA THR A 223 -11.69 4.37 6.37
C THR A 223 -11.19 2.93 6.35
N SER A 224 -9.98 2.70 5.84
CA SER A 224 -9.31 1.40 5.93
C SER A 224 -7.85 1.51 6.32
N SER A 225 -7.16 2.57 5.92
CA SER A 225 -5.79 2.88 6.35
C SER A 225 -5.78 3.73 7.61
N PRO A 226 -4.75 3.64 8.45
CA PRO A 226 -4.55 4.60 9.52
C PRO A 226 -4.34 6.01 8.94
N PRO A 227 -4.61 7.08 9.71
CA PRO A 227 -4.14 8.41 9.33
C PRO A 227 -2.61 8.44 9.30
N ILE A 228 -2.04 9.45 8.66
CA ILE A 228 -0.61 9.77 8.81
C ILE A 228 -0.46 11.06 9.59
N VAL A 229 0.45 11.08 10.56
CA VAL A 229 0.75 12.29 11.34
C VAL A 229 2.10 12.82 10.86
N VAL A 230 2.09 13.97 10.25
CA VAL A 230 3.28 14.61 9.71
C VAL A 230 3.36 16.06 10.17
N ASN A 231 4.48 16.44 10.78
CA ASN A 231 4.66 17.74 11.43
C ASN A 231 3.51 18.04 12.42
N ASP A 232 2.74 19.10 12.24
CA ASP A 232 1.61 19.44 13.11
C ASP A 232 0.24 19.04 12.50
N THR A 233 0.23 18.12 11.53
CA THR A 233 -0.98 17.77 10.78
C THR A 233 -1.25 16.27 10.80
N ILE A 234 -2.49 15.89 11.09
CA ILE A 234 -3.03 14.55 10.86
C ILE A 234 -3.73 14.58 9.51
N ILE A 235 -3.34 13.71 8.58
CA ILE A 235 -3.96 13.59 7.26
C ILE A 235 -4.65 12.24 7.16
N VAL A 236 -5.91 12.24 6.75
CA VAL A 236 -6.77 11.06 6.75
C VAL A 236 -7.16 10.71 5.32
N GLY A 237 -6.76 9.50 4.89
CA GLY A 237 -7.35 8.84 3.74
C GLY A 237 -8.67 8.17 4.10
N ASN A 238 -9.37 7.63 3.12
CA ASN A 238 -10.69 7.05 3.31
C ASN A 238 -10.91 5.85 2.39
N SER A 239 -12.08 5.26 2.48
CA SER A 239 -12.58 4.22 1.57
C SER A 239 -14.05 4.48 1.33
N ALA A 240 -14.51 4.30 0.12
CA ALA A 240 -15.93 4.36 -0.19
C ALA A 240 -16.55 2.97 -0.21
N GLU A 241 -17.75 2.88 -0.70
CA GLU A 241 -18.42 1.64 -1.04
C GLU A 241 -17.65 0.86 -2.12
N GLN A 242 -17.79 -0.45 -2.14
CA GLN A 242 -17.11 -1.29 -3.14
C GLN A 242 -17.74 -1.12 -4.52
N GLY A 243 -17.06 -0.39 -5.41
CA GLY A 243 -17.59 -0.03 -6.73
C GLY A 243 -17.91 -1.20 -7.66
N TYR A 244 -17.31 -2.37 -7.42
CA TYR A 244 -17.64 -3.61 -8.14
C TYR A 244 -18.90 -4.32 -7.62
N LEU A 245 -19.51 -3.83 -6.54
CA LEU A 245 -20.74 -4.35 -5.95
C LEU A 245 -21.86 -3.31 -5.91
N GLN A 246 -21.73 -2.24 -6.68
CA GLN A 246 -22.68 -1.12 -6.78
C GLN A 246 -23.23 -1.02 -8.20
N ALA A 247 -24.52 -0.72 -8.33
CA ALA A 247 -25.16 -0.47 -9.61
C ALA A 247 -25.66 0.98 -9.77
N ARG A 248 -25.83 1.73 -8.67
CA ARG A 248 -26.21 3.15 -8.73
C ARG A 248 -25.02 4.03 -9.11
N ILE A 249 -25.31 5.17 -9.74
CA ILE A 249 -24.28 6.13 -10.16
C ILE A 249 -23.81 7.05 -9.04
N GLU A 250 -24.66 7.27 -8.03
CA GLU A 250 -24.39 8.17 -6.91
C GLU A 250 -23.38 7.52 -5.94
N ASN A 251 -22.39 8.28 -5.52
CA ASN A 251 -21.51 7.93 -4.41
C ASN A 251 -20.85 9.17 -3.81
N VAL A 252 -20.29 9.05 -2.61
CA VAL A 252 -19.58 10.12 -1.91
C VAL A 252 -18.14 10.18 -2.40
N PRO A 253 -17.62 11.37 -2.78
CA PRO A 253 -16.20 11.53 -3.08
C PRO A 253 -15.33 11.25 -1.86
N GLY A 254 -14.21 10.60 -2.09
CA GLY A 254 -13.21 10.27 -1.08
C GLY A 254 -12.26 11.44 -0.77
N ASP A 255 -12.81 12.61 -0.45
CA ASP A 255 -12.02 13.81 -0.18
C ASP A 255 -11.05 13.60 0.99
N ILE A 256 -9.82 14.10 0.85
CA ILE A 256 -8.76 13.98 1.85
C ILE A 256 -8.93 15.09 2.88
N LEU A 257 -8.96 14.71 4.16
CA LEU A 257 -9.18 15.61 5.29
C LEU A 257 -7.91 15.75 6.11
N ALA A 258 -7.70 16.92 6.70
CA ALA A 258 -6.59 17.17 7.60
C ALA A 258 -7.00 17.93 8.86
N TYR A 259 -6.32 17.59 9.95
CA TYR A 259 -6.60 18.09 11.30
C TYR A 259 -5.31 18.45 12.02
N ASP A 260 -5.42 19.39 12.96
CA ASP A 260 -4.34 19.69 13.89
C ASP A 260 -4.09 18.49 14.83
N ARG A 261 -2.83 18.07 14.97
CA ARG A 261 -2.48 16.87 15.73
C ARG A 261 -2.66 17.00 17.24
N ILE A 262 -2.75 18.22 17.77
CA ILE A 262 -2.89 18.49 19.21
C ILE A 262 -4.34 18.68 19.58
N THR A 263 -5.07 19.48 18.80
CA THR A 263 -6.43 19.91 19.11
C THR A 263 -7.50 19.11 18.36
N GLY A 264 -7.18 18.49 17.24
CA GLY A 264 -8.16 17.86 16.35
C GLY A 264 -8.99 18.88 15.57
N GLU A 265 -8.62 20.17 15.57
CA GLU A 265 -9.28 21.18 14.74
C GLU A 265 -9.05 20.90 13.26
N PHE A 266 -10.12 21.07 12.46
CA PHE A 266 -10.04 20.91 11.00
C PHE A 266 -9.11 21.96 10.40
N LYS A 267 -8.20 21.53 9.51
CA LYS A 267 -7.24 22.41 8.82
C LYS A 267 -7.63 22.65 7.36
N TRP A 268 -7.78 21.59 6.60
CA TRP A 268 -8.07 21.66 5.16
C TRP A 268 -8.70 20.38 4.62
N LYS A 269 -9.34 20.52 3.45
CA LYS A 269 -9.87 19.44 2.63
C LYS A 269 -9.35 19.54 1.21
N PHE A 270 -8.92 18.44 0.63
CA PHE A 270 -8.63 18.32 -0.79
C PHE A 270 -9.74 17.56 -1.50
N ASN A 271 -10.39 18.19 -2.48
CA ASN A 271 -11.44 17.59 -3.28
C ASN A 271 -10.81 16.63 -4.31
N VAL A 272 -10.98 15.33 -4.16
CA VAL A 272 -10.44 14.31 -5.11
C VAL A 272 -11.22 14.28 -6.42
N ILE A 273 -12.47 14.76 -6.43
CA ILE A 273 -13.26 15.07 -7.62
C ILE A 273 -13.39 16.61 -7.67
N PRO A 274 -12.65 17.28 -8.57
CA PRO A 274 -12.58 18.74 -8.61
C PRO A 274 -13.93 19.40 -8.85
N ARG A 275 -14.19 20.46 -8.10
CA ARG A 275 -15.39 21.29 -8.24
C ARG A 275 -15.22 22.36 -9.32
N PRO A 276 -16.31 23.02 -9.80
CA PRO A 276 -16.22 24.10 -10.77
C PRO A 276 -15.20 25.17 -10.35
N GLY A 277 -14.23 25.44 -11.24
CA GLY A 277 -13.14 26.39 -11.00
C GLY A 277 -11.87 25.77 -10.39
N GLU A 278 -11.89 24.53 -9.93
CA GLU A 278 -10.71 23.81 -9.48
C GLU A 278 -10.00 23.13 -10.68
N TYR A 279 -8.69 22.90 -10.53
CA TYR A 279 -7.89 22.22 -11.53
C TYR A 279 -8.36 20.78 -11.75
N GLY A 280 -8.56 20.39 -13.01
CA GLY A 280 -9.00 19.04 -13.40
C GLY A 280 -10.52 18.90 -13.49
N HIS A 281 -11.30 19.92 -13.13
CA HIS A 281 -12.76 19.87 -13.26
C HIS A 281 -13.22 19.58 -14.70
N GLU A 282 -12.52 20.10 -15.69
CA GLU A 282 -12.78 19.87 -17.11
C GLU A 282 -12.63 18.40 -17.56
N THR A 283 -11.99 17.58 -16.75
CA THR A 283 -11.85 16.12 -17.01
C THR A 283 -13.10 15.31 -16.66
N TRP A 284 -14.12 15.95 -16.06
CA TRP A 284 -15.42 15.38 -15.72
C TRP A 284 -16.47 15.94 -16.66
N GLU A 285 -16.62 15.29 -17.83
CA GLU A 285 -17.59 15.72 -18.84
C GLU A 285 -19.05 15.49 -18.36
N ASN A 286 -20.01 16.22 -18.94
CA ASN A 286 -21.45 16.12 -18.67
C ASN A 286 -21.84 16.33 -17.20
N ASP A 287 -21.09 17.17 -16.49
CA ASP A 287 -21.32 17.45 -15.06
C ASP A 287 -21.29 16.18 -14.15
N ALA A 288 -20.60 15.12 -14.57
CA ALA A 288 -20.52 13.85 -13.86
C ALA A 288 -19.93 13.99 -12.44
N TRP A 289 -19.20 15.05 -12.15
CA TRP A 289 -18.71 15.39 -10.82
C TRP A 289 -19.82 15.55 -9.77
N GLN A 290 -21.08 15.77 -10.18
CA GLN A 290 -22.20 16.00 -9.27
C GLN A 290 -22.70 14.75 -8.57
N TRP A 291 -22.55 13.59 -9.18
CA TRP A 291 -23.01 12.32 -8.67
C TRP A 291 -21.92 11.27 -8.48
N THR A 292 -20.81 11.39 -9.21
CA THR A 292 -19.72 10.43 -9.09
C THR A 292 -19.00 10.59 -7.76
N GLY A 293 -18.66 9.46 -7.16
CA GLY A 293 -17.89 9.42 -5.92
C GLY A 293 -16.76 8.40 -5.98
N ASP A 294 -16.35 7.95 -4.80
CA ASP A 294 -15.13 7.21 -4.56
C ASP A 294 -13.88 8.07 -4.89
N VAL A 295 -12.93 7.61 -5.69
CA VAL A 295 -11.62 8.25 -5.84
C VAL A 295 -10.91 8.34 -4.48
N SER A 296 -11.18 7.36 -3.63
CA SER A 296 -10.67 7.33 -2.26
C SER A 296 -9.18 6.97 -2.22
N SER A 297 -8.53 7.26 -1.10
CA SER A 297 -7.20 6.76 -0.78
C SER A 297 -7.31 5.70 0.31
N TRP A 298 -7.66 4.48 -0.09
CA TRP A 298 -7.73 3.36 0.83
C TRP A 298 -6.38 2.69 1.08
N ALA A 299 -5.40 2.90 0.21
CA ALA A 299 -4.00 2.58 0.46
C ALA A 299 -3.41 3.55 1.50
N PRO A 300 -2.39 3.15 2.26
CA PRO A 300 -1.74 4.05 3.20
C PRO A 300 -1.07 5.23 2.50
N LEU A 301 -1.03 6.37 3.19
CA LEU A 301 -0.36 7.57 2.75
C LEU A 301 1.13 7.51 3.08
N THR A 302 1.96 8.18 2.28
CA THR A 302 3.40 8.34 2.50
C THR A 302 3.71 9.82 2.71
N ALA A 303 4.66 10.17 3.56
CA ALA A 303 4.97 11.57 3.85
C ALA A 303 6.47 11.87 3.79
N ASP A 304 6.78 13.09 3.38
CA ASP A 304 8.10 13.71 3.45
C ASP A 304 8.05 14.92 4.39
N PRO A 305 8.32 14.71 5.70
CA PRO A 305 8.21 15.77 6.70
C PRO A 305 9.18 16.93 6.47
N GLU A 306 10.35 16.68 5.87
CA GLU A 306 11.37 17.69 5.62
C GLU A 306 10.91 18.69 4.55
N ASN A 307 10.12 18.21 3.59
CA ASN A 307 9.62 19.02 2.47
C ASN A 307 8.14 19.39 2.60
N ASN A 308 7.50 19.07 3.73
CA ASN A 308 6.07 19.29 3.99
C ASN A 308 5.18 18.67 2.89
N LEU A 309 5.47 17.45 2.45
CA LEU A 309 4.70 16.76 1.43
C LEU A 309 4.04 15.48 1.98
N VAL A 310 2.84 15.19 1.48
CA VAL A 310 2.17 13.91 1.60
C VAL A 310 1.84 13.38 0.21
N TYR A 311 2.08 12.10 -0.02
CA TYR A 311 1.76 11.42 -1.27
C TYR A 311 0.52 10.56 -1.07
N VAL A 312 -0.49 10.83 -1.87
CA VAL A 312 -1.83 10.24 -1.78
C VAL A 312 -2.07 9.37 -3.02
N PRO A 313 -2.08 8.03 -2.88
CA PRO A 313 -2.47 7.12 -3.94
C PRO A 313 -3.99 7.00 -3.97
N THR A 314 -4.63 7.22 -5.12
CA THR A 314 -6.08 7.12 -5.27
C THR A 314 -6.49 5.91 -6.09
N ASN A 315 -7.76 5.49 -5.91
CA ASN A 315 -8.43 4.46 -6.69
C ASN A 315 -9.33 5.06 -7.78
N PRO A 316 -9.93 4.23 -8.67
CA PRO A 316 -10.89 4.72 -9.66
C PRO A 316 -12.17 5.27 -9.02
N PRO A 317 -12.93 6.10 -9.75
CA PRO A 317 -14.30 6.43 -9.38
C PRO A 317 -15.24 5.22 -9.52
N THR A 318 -16.28 5.14 -8.70
CA THR A 318 -17.37 4.17 -8.82
C THR A 318 -18.13 4.42 -10.14
N ILE A 319 -18.55 3.43 -10.88
CA ILE A 319 -18.53 1.99 -10.79
C ILE A 319 -17.24 1.48 -11.44
N ASP A 320 -16.67 0.37 -10.92
CA ASP A 320 -15.32 -0.06 -11.30
C ASP A 320 -15.15 -0.49 -12.77
N TYR A 321 -16.18 -1.05 -13.41
CA TYR A 321 -16.04 -1.69 -14.72
C TYR A 321 -16.89 -1.06 -15.83
N TYR A 322 -17.53 0.07 -15.54
CA TYR A 322 -18.29 0.86 -16.50
C TYR A 322 -18.29 2.35 -16.12
N GLY A 323 -17.91 3.19 -17.06
CA GLY A 323 -17.78 4.63 -16.86
C GLY A 323 -18.64 5.48 -17.81
N GLY A 324 -19.58 4.91 -18.58
CA GLY A 324 -20.36 5.64 -19.57
C GLY A 324 -21.18 6.82 -19.02
N PHE A 325 -21.52 6.82 -17.73
CA PHE A 325 -22.22 7.92 -17.04
C PHE A 325 -21.27 8.99 -16.50
N ARG A 326 -19.94 8.74 -16.53
CA ARG A 326 -18.87 9.64 -16.06
C ARG A 326 -17.77 9.83 -17.12
N PRO A 327 -18.10 10.35 -18.31
CA PRO A 327 -17.11 10.49 -19.38
C PRO A 327 -16.00 11.50 -19.03
N GLY A 328 -14.88 11.39 -19.72
CA GLY A 328 -13.66 12.16 -19.50
C GLY A 328 -12.57 11.38 -18.78
N ASP A 329 -11.37 11.95 -18.65
CA ASP A 329 -10.22 11.30 -18.01
C ASP A 329 -10.39 11.09 -16.49
N GLY A 330 -11.26 11.89 -15.82
CA GLY A 330 -11.70 11.71 -14.43
C GLY A 330 -10.62 11.97 -13.38
N LEU A 331 -9.99 13.15 -13.38
CA LEU A 331 -9.02 13.52 -12.33
C LEU A 331 -9.74 13.71 -10.98
N PHE A 332 -9.20 13.22 -9.87
CA PHE A 332 -7.90 12.57 -9.66
C PHE A 332 -8.04 11.04 -9.46
N GLY A 333 -8.93 10.38 -10.18
CA GLY A 333 -9.03 8.92 -10.16
C GLY A 333 -7.72 8.27 -10.58
N THR A 334 -7.38 7.17 -9.93
CA THR A 334 -6.18 6.32 -10.17
C THR A 334 -4.92 7.16 -10.39
N SER A 335 -4.59 7.99 -9.40
CA SER A 335 -3.50 8.97 -9.44
C SER A 335 -2.59 8.86 -8.23
N VAL A 336 -1.36 9.35 -8.36
CA VAL A 336 -0.50 9.73 -7.24
C VAL A 336 -0.52 11.25 -7.14
N ILE A 337 -0.86 11.78 -5.96
CA ILE A 337 -1.02 13.21 -5.74
C ILE A 337 -0.07 13.63 -4.62
N ALA A 338 0.75 14.64 -4.86
CA ALA A 338 1.55 15.28 -3.81
C ALA A 338 0.84 16.53 -3.31
N LEU A 339 0.52 16.55 -2.02
CA LEU A 339 -0.11 17.70 -1.35
C LEU A 339 0.85 18.31 -0.34
N ASP A 340 0.75 19.60 -0.16
CA ASP A 340 1.37 20.31 0.95
C ASP A 340 0.65 19.93 2.26
N THR A 341 1.39 19.53 3.27
CA THR A 341 0.83 19.01 4.53
C THR A 341 0.12 20.06 5.36
N GLU A 342 0.51 21.34 5.24
CA GLU A 342 -0.06 22.43 6.04
C GLU A 342 -1.29 23.07 5.39
N THR A 343 -1.32 23.10 4.04
CA THR A 343 -2.35 23.83 3.28
C THR A 343 -3.29 22.95 2.48
N GLY A 344 -2.91 21.69 2.21
CA GLY A 344 -3.63 20.81 1.29
C GLY A 344 -3.48 21.19 -0.19
N GLU A 345 -2.66 22.19 -0.51
CA GLU A 345 -2.44 22.58 -1.89
C GLU A 345 -1.70 21.50 -2.67
N ARG A 346 -2.23 21.16 -3.86
CA ARG A 346 -1.60 20.19 -4.75
C ARG A 346 -0.29 20.77 -5.33
N ARG A 347 0.82 20.09 -5.04
CA ARG A 347 2.13 20.42 -5.62
C ARG A 347 2.28 19.83 -7.00
N TRP A 348 1.96 18.55 -7.16
CA TRP A 348 1.92 17.84 -8.43
C TRP A 348 0.99 16.62 -8.35
N HIS A 349 0.72 16.00 -9.49
CA HIS A 349 0.04 14.71 -9.56
C HIS A 349 0.46 13.99 -10.83
N PHE A 350 0.23 12.68 -10.84
CA PHE A 350 0.33 11.85 -12.04
C PHE A 350 -0.81 10.84 -12.05
N GLN A 351 -1.60 10.81 -13.13
CA GLN A 351 -2.67 9.85 -13.31
C GLN A 351 -2.11 8.59 -13.97
N THR A 352 -2.08 7.47 -13.24
CA THR A 352 -1.52 6.19 -13.72
C THR A 352 -2.48 5.45 -14.64
N VAL A 353 -3.80 5.68 -14.50
CA VAL A 353 -4.84 5.19 -15.42
C VAL A 353 -5.88 6.28 -15.66
N LYS A 354 -6.09 6.64 -16.92
CA LYS A 354 -7.16 7.56 -17.34
C LYS A 354 -8.45 6.79 -17.55
N HIS A 355 -9.56 7.37 -17.09
CA HIS A 355 -10.90 6.77 -17.25
C HIS A 355 -10.91 5.28 -16.86
N ASP A 356 -10.49 5.00 -15.64
CA ASP A 356 -10.30 3.62 -15.16
C ASP A 356 -11.63 2.85 -15.09
N VAL A 357 -11.70 1.75 -15.82
CA VAL A 357 -12.77 0.73 -15.81
C VAL A 357 -12.20 -0.68 -15.64
N TRP A 358 -11.00 -0.78 -15.05
CA TRP A 358 -10.29 -2.04 -14.84
C TRP A 358 -10.10 -2.36 -13.36
N ASN A 359 -10.50 -1.46 -12.46
CA ASN A 359 -10.22 -1.55 -11.03
C ASN A 359 -8.70 -1.58 -10.75
N TYR A 360 -7.96 -0.70 -11.44
CA TYR A 360 -6.51 -0.60 -11.35
C TYR A 360 -6.06 0.42 -10.31
N ASP A 361 -6.69 0.39 -9.12
CA ASP A 361 -6.29 1.23 -7.98
C ASP A 361 -4.78 1.24 -7.80
N ASN A 362 -4.26 2.31 -7.23
CA ASN A 362 -2.93 2.34 -6.64
C ASN A 362 -3.01 1.69 -5.24
N PRO A 363 -2.63 0.40 -5.10
CA PRO A 363 -3.00 -0.42 -3.95
C PRO A 363 -2.00 -0.32 -2.80
N SER A 364 -0.87 0.31 -3.05
CA SER A 364 0.28 0.39 -2.15
C SER A 364 0.54 1.82 -1.72
N PRO A 365 1.15 2.05 -0.54
CA PRO A 365 1.70 3.36 -0.27
C PRO A 365 2.83 3.66 -1.27
N PRO A 366 2.94 4.87 -1.81
CA PRO A 366 4.11 5.29 -2.58
C PRO A 366 5.38 5.14 -1.73
N ILE A 367 6.45 4.60 -2.29
CA ILE A 367 7.71 4.35 -1.55
C ILE A 367 8.71 5.44 -1.88
N MET A 368 9.27 6.11 -0.86
CA MET A 368 10.33 7.10 -1.08
C MET A 368 11.71 6.45 -1.00
N LEU A 369 12.56 6.81 -1.97
CA LEU A 369 13.96 6.42 -2.04
C LEU A 369 14.82 7.60 -2.52
N ASP A 370 16.04 7.70 -2.03
CA ASP A 370 17.04 8.59 -2.60
C ASP A 370 17.93 7.78 -3.55
N LEU A 371 17.78 8.03 -4.84
CA LEU A 371 18.35 7.20 -5.90
C LEU A 371 19.57 7.88 -6.55
N ASN A 372 20.63 7.13 -6.75
CA ASN A 372 21.80 7.62 -7.47
C ASN A 372 21.66 7.32 -8.98
N ILE A 373 20.95 8.19 -9.68
CA ILE A 373 20.62 8.01 -11.10
C ILE A 373 21.81 8.35 -12.00
N PRO A 374 22.25 7.43 -12.89
CA PRO A 374 23.35 7.68 -13.81
C PRO A 374 23.17 8.99 -14.61
N GLY A 375 24.17 9.87 -14.53
CA GLY A 375 24.14 11.17 -15.22
C GLY A 375 23.29 12.27 -14.55
N ARG A 376 22.52 11.98 -13.49
CA ARG A 376 21.73 12.95 -12.72
C ARG A 376 22.22 13.12 -11.28
N GLY A 377 22.97 12.13 -10.75
CA GLY A 377 23.40 12.10 -9.35
C GLY A 377 22.28 11.67 -8.41
N LEU A 378 22.34 12.10 -7.15
CA LEU A 378 21.34 11.76 -6.14
C LEU A 378 20.02 12.51 -6.44
N VAL A 379 18.94 11.74 -6.63
CA VAL A 379 17.60 12.22 -6.95
C VAL A 379 16.65 11.75 -5.86
N PRO A 380 15.93 12.66 -5.18
CA PRO A 380 14.86 12.28 -4.27
C PRO A 380 13.68 11.72 -5.07
N ALA A 381 13.42 10.43 -4.95
CA ALA A 381 12.40 9.75 -5.75
C ALA A 381 11.22 9.27 -4.90
N VAL A 382 10.07 9.10 -5.55
CA VAL A 382 8.91 8.38 -5.05
C VAL A 382 8.45 7.39 -6.11
N ALA A 383 8.21 6.14 -5.70
CA ALA A 383 7.82 5.03 -6.56
C ALA A 383 6.43 4.52 -6.20
N GLU A 384 5.54 4.43 -7.16
CA GLU A 384 4.21 3.81 -7.03
C GLU A 384 4.22 2.45 -7.71
N VAL A 385 3.92 1.40 -6.95
CA VAL A 385 3.84 0.00 -7.42
C VAL A 385 2.38 -0.37 -7.65
N THR A 386 2.03 -0.67 -8.88
CA THR A 386 0.64 -0.66 -9.34
C THR A 386 0.06 -2.03 -9.67
N LYS A 387 -1.28 -2.12 -9.70
CA LYS A 387 -2.00 -3.32 -10.17
C LYS A 387 -1.73 -3.62 -11.66
N GLN A 388 -1.35 -2.63 -12.46
CA GLN A 388 -0.98 -2.82 -13.88
C GLN A 388 0.34 -3.60 -14.06
N GLY A 389 1.04 -3.92 -12.97
CA GLY A 389 2.31 -4.63 -13.04
C GLY A 389 3.51 -3.74 -13.35
N TYR A 390 3.39 -2.44 -13.14
CA TYR A 390 4.44 -1.44 -13.32
C TYR A 390 4.84 -0.75 -12.02
N VAL A 391 6.06 -0.19 -12.03
CA VAL A 391 6.55 0.76 -11.03
C VAL A 391 6.68 2.12 -11.71
N TYR A 392 5.83 3.08 -11.33
CA TYR A 392 5.94 4.47 -11.76
C TYR A 392 6.85 5.23 -10.80
N THR A 393 7.90 5.86 -11.32
CA THR A 393 8.91 6.51 -10.47
C THR A 393 9.07 7.97 -10.86
N PHE A 394 8.95 8.85 -9.87
CA PHE A 394 8.96 10.30 -10.04
C PHE A 394 10.02 10.96 -9.17
N ASP A 395 10.53 12.09 -9.60
CA ASP A 395 11.15 13.06 -8.69
C ASP A 395 10.07 13.50 -7.69
N ARG A 396 10.30 13.26 -6.38
CA ARG A 396 9.25 13.44 -5.37
C ARG A 396 8.88 14.90 -5.13
N MET A 397 9.76 15.85 -5.52
CA MET A 397 9.52 17.29 -5.37
C MET A 397 8.69 17.85 -6.52
N THR A 398 8.91 17.36 -7.74
CA THR A 398 8.35 17.96 -8.96
C THR A 398 7.29 17.10 -9.65
N GLY A 399 7.26 15.79 -9.39
CA GLY A 399 6.42 14.83 -10.10
C GLY A 399 6.90 14.50 -11.51
N GLU A 400 8.09 14.97 -11.90
CA GLU A 400 8.68 14.59 -13.18
C GLU A 400 9.09 13.12 -13.17
N PRO A 401 8.69 12.32 -14.17
CA PRO A 401 9.13 10.92 -14.26
C PRO A 401 10.65 10.82 -14.30
N ILE A 402 11.20 9.88 -13.50
CA ILE A 402 12.65 9.63 -13.51
C ILE A 402 13.11 9.10 -14.86
N TRP A 403 12.33 8.21 -15.46
CA TRP A 403 12.53 7.69 -16.81
C TRP A 403 11.38 8.12 -17.73
N PRO A 404 11.61 8.19 -19.06
CA PRO A 404 10.59 8.63 -20.00
C PRO A 404 9.29 7.83 -19.89
N MET A 405 8.18 8.52 -20.05
CA MET A 405 6.84 7.95 -20.12
C MET A 405 6.37 7.89 -21.57
N GLU A 406 5.85 6.75 -22.01
CA GLU A 406 5.22 6.59 -23.31
C GLU A 406 3.70 6.58 -23.18
N TYR A 407 3.03 7.28 -24.07
CA TYR A 407 1.57 7.20 -24.19
C TYR A 407 1.24 6.31 -25.38
N ARG A 408 0.60 5.16 -25.10
CA ARG A 408 0.28 4.14 -26.10
C ARG A 408 -1.21 4.02 -26.28
N ASP A 409 -1.65 3.76 -27.52
CA ASP A 409 -3.05 3.48 -27.84
C ASP A 409 -3.53 2.22 -27.12
N VAL A 410 -4.79 2.22 -26.66
CA VAL A 410 -5.42 1.11 -25.97
C VAL A 410 -6.73 0.73 -26.65
N PRO A 411 -7.21 -0.53 -26.50
CA PRO A 411 -8.45 -0.98 -27.12
C PRO A 411 -9.66 -0.13 -26.70
N ALA A 412 -10.52 0.21 -27.68
CA ALA A 412 -11.79 0.85 -27.38
C ALA A 412 -12.80 -0.15 -26.79
N SER A 413 -13.67 0.33 -25.90
CA SER A 413 -14.79 -0.49 -25.40
C SER A 413 -15.85 -0.73 -26.47
N GLN A 414 -16.46 -1.91 -26.44
CA GLN A 414 -17.65 -2.25 -27.23
C GLN A 414 -18.95 -2.15 -26.42
N VAL A 415 -18.86 -1.80 -25.13
CA VAL A 415 -20.04 -1.61 -24.28
C VAL A 415 -20.74 -0.32 -24.68
N PRO A 416 -22.05 -0.33 -24.96
CA PRO A 416 -22.75 0.88 -25.36
C PRO A 416 -22.65 1.99 -24.33
N GLY A 417 -22.36 3.21 -24.79
CA GLY A 417 -22.20 4.40 -23.94
C GLY A 417 -20.82 4.55 -23.33
N GLU A 418 -19.98 3.52 -23.31
CA GLU A 418 -18.62 3.60 -22.78
C GLU A 418 -17.65 4.30 -23.75
N LYS A 419 -16.91 5.27 -23.23
CA LYS A 419 -15.93 6.04 -24.01
C LYS A 419 -14.61 6.13 -23.25
N LEU A 420 -13.74 5.17 -23.49
CA LEU A 420 -12.43 5.10 -22.88
C LEU A 420 -11.47 6.21 -23.34
N ALA A 421 -10.48 6.53 -22.53
CA ALA A 421 -9.32 7.28 -22.98
C ALA A 421 -8.60 6.52 -24.10
N THR A 422 -8.22 7.21 -25.18
CA THR A 422 -7.60 6.57 -26.34
C THR A 422 -6.17 6.11 -26.09
N THR A 423 -5.49 6.73 -25.12
CA THR A 423 -4.11 6.41 -24.75
C THR A 423 -3.97 6.30 -23.23
N GLN A 424 -3.04 5.44 -22.81
CA GLN A 424 -2.65 5.29 -21.39
C GLN A 424 -1.13 5.52 -21.24
N PRO A 425 -0.65 5.93 -20.03
CA PRO A 425 0.77 6.10 -19.77
C PRO A 425 1.46 4.77 -19.48
N PHE A 426 2.63 4.54 -20.07
CA PHE A 426 3.47 3.37 -19.86
C PHE A 426 4.88 3.82 -19.47
N PRO A 427 5.41 3.45 -18.30
CA PRO A 427 6.78 3.74 -17.95
C PRO A 427 7.74 2.93 -18.84
N THR A 428 8.82 3.55 -19.32
CA THR A 428 9.84 2.85 -20.07
C THR A 428 10.80 2.06 -19.18
N LYS A 429 10.90 2.46 -17.92
CA LYS A 429 11.64 1.82 -16.83
C LYS A 429 10.96 2.11 -15.49
N PRO A 430 11.10 1.20 -14.49
CA PRO A 430 11.56 -0.19 -14.62
C PRO A 430 10.67 -1.01 -15.55
N PRO A 431 11.17 -2.17 -16.08
CA PRO A 431 10.34 -3.10 -16.83
C PRO A 431 9.16 -3.61 -15.99
N ALA A 432 8.07 -4.04 -16.62
CA ALA A 432 6.95 -4.63 -15.93
C ALA A 432 7.39 -5.85 -15.10
N PHE A 433 6.85 -6.00 -13.89
CA PHE A 433 7.10 -7.16 -13.02
C PHE A 433 6.09 -8.29 -13.21
N GLU A 434 5.00 -8.04 -13.93
CA GLU A 434 3.94 -9.01 -14.19
C GLU A 434 3.46 -8.90 -15.65
N MET A 435 2.68 -9.87 -16.11
CA MET A 435 2.14 -9.95 -17.46
C MET A 435 1.39 -8.68 -17.88
N GLN A 436 1.46 -8.34 -19.16
CA GLN A 436 0.91 -7.11 -19.73
C GLN A 436 -0.21 -7.40 -20.75
N GLY A 437 -1.28 -8.03 -20.27
CA GLY A 437 -2.33 -8.65 -21.10
C GLY A 437 -2.14 -10.14 -21.18
N ILE A 438 -2.95 -10.80 -22.01
CA ILE A 438 -2.86 -12.24 -22.32
C ILE A 438 -3.10 -12.49 -23.79
N SER A 439 -2.27 -13.33 -24.37
CA SER A 439 -2.35 -13.81 -25.74
C SER A 439 -2.25 -15.34 -25.80
N GLU A 440 -2.37 -15.91 -26.98
CA GLU A 440 -2.14 -17.34 -27.14
C GLU A 440 -0.72 -17.75 -26.71
N GLU A 441 0.28 -16.89 -26.85
CA GLU A 441 1.68 -17.19 -26.51
C GLU A 441 1.89 -17.38 -25.00
N ASP A 442 1.00 -16.81 -24.18
CA ASP A 442 1.06 -16.89 -22.72
C ASP A 442 0.44 -18.19 -22.17
N LEU A 443 -0.29 -18.93 -23.01
CA LEU A 443 -0.99 -20.13 -22.59
C LEU A 443 -0.04 -21.30 -22.38
N ILE A 444 -0.40 -22.19 -21.45
CA ILE A 444 0.37 -23.41 -21.12
C ILE A 444 0.68 -24.23 -22.37
N ASP A 445 1.91 -24.71 -22.49
CA ASP A 445 2.42 -25.45 -23.65
C ASP A 445 3.40 -26.56 -23.28
N PHE A 446 3.35 -27.06 -22.05
CA PHE A 446 4.17 -28.18 -21.59
C PHE A 446 4.00 -29.44 -22.44
N THR A 447 2.78 -29.68 -22.95
CA THR A 447 2.51 -30.73 -23.94
C THR A 447 1.60 -30.20 -25.05
N PRO A 448 1.64 -30.80 -26.26
CA PRO A 448 0.71 -30.43 -27.35
C PRO A 448 -0.77 -30.56 -26.97
N GLU A 449 -1.09 -31.53 -26.12
CA GLU A 449 -2.46 -31.79 -25.62
C GLU A 449 -2.93 -30.65 -24.72
N LEU A 450 -2.12 -30.24 -23.73
CA LEU A 450 -2.41 -29.12 -22.83
C LEU A 450 -2.53 -27.81 -23.61
N ARG A 451 -1.63 -27.59 -24.57
CA ARG A 451 -1.69 -26.41 -25.44
C ARG A 451 -2.99 -26.34 -26.23
N ARG A 452 -3.42 -27.46 -26.85
CA ARG A 452 -4.70 -27.52 -27.59
C ARG A 452 -5.89 -27.26 -26.67
N GLU A 453 -5.92 -27.90 -25.50
CA GLU A 453 -6.98 -27.71 -24.52
C GLU A 453 -7.06 -26.26 -24.07
N ALA A 454 -5.93 -25.63 -23.76
CA ALA A 454 -5.90 -24.23 -23.35
C ALA A 454 -6.43 -23.30 -24.45
N LEU A 455 -6.07 -23.52 -25.72
CA LEU A 455 -6.59 -22.77 -26.86
C LEU A 455 -8.11 -22.94 -26.99
N GLU A 456 -8.62 -24.16 -26.87
CA GLU A 456 -10.07 -24.46 -26.96
C GLU A 456 -10.86 -23.80 -25.82
N VAL A 457 -10.32 -23.83 -24.59
CA VAL A 457 -10.97 -23.17 -23.45
C VAL A 457 -10.94 -21.65 -23.62
N MET A 458 -9.78 -21.09 -23.97
CA MET A 458 -9.59 -19.64 -24.08
C MET A 458 -10.30 -19.03 -25.29
N ALA A 459 -10.66 -19.82 -26.30
CA ALA A 459 -11.51 -19.36 -27.42
C ALA A 459 -12.87 -18.80 -26.96
N ASN A 460 -13.34 -19.16 -25.77
CA ASN A 460 -14.57 -18.65 -25.20
C ASN A 460 -14.43 -17.31 -24.47
N TYR A 461 -13.24 -16.78 -24.35
CA TYR A 461 -12.93 -15.55 -23.62
C TYR A 461 -12.30 -14.52 -24.55
N GLN A 462 -12.47 -13.23 -24.24
CA GLN A 462 -11.77 -12.17 -24.97
C GLN A 462 -10.39 -11.97 -24.35
N MET A 463 -9.35 -12.46 -25.02
CA MET A 463 -7.96 -12.14 -24.70
C MET A 463 -7.59 -10.76 -25.28
N GLY A 464 -6.60 -10.10 -24.71
CA GLY A 464 -6.12 -8.81 -25.20
C GLY A 464 -4.89 -8.28 -24.44
N PRO A 465 -4.36 -7.13 -24.88
CA PRO A 465 -3.25 -6.46 -24.19
C PRO A 465 -3.66 -5.91 -22.83
N LEU A 466 -2.71 -5.33 -22.09
CA LEU A 466 -3.03 -4.50 -20.93
C LEU A 466 -4.10 -3.45 -21.33
N PHE A 467 -5.02 -3.15 -20.42
CA PHE A 467 -6.20 -2.30 -20.68
C PHE A 467 -7.22 -2.91 -21.65
N ASN A 468 -7.25 -4.26 -21.78
CA ASN A 468 -8.36 -4.95 -22.43
C ASN A 468 -9.67 -4.68 -21.66
N PRO A 469 -10.67 -4.00 -22.27
CA PRO A 469 -11.84 -3.56 -21.51
C PRO A 469 -12.82 -4.70 -21.20
N PRO A 470 -13.69 -4.53 -20.18
CA PRO A 470 -14.83 -5.40 -19.96
C PRO A 470 -15.73 -5.48 -21.19
N ILE A 471 -16.41 -6.62 -21.38
CA ILE A 471 -17.39 -6.82 -22.47
C ILE A 471 -18.81 -6.87 -21.94
N HIS A 472 -19.76 -6.53 -22.79
CA HIS A 472 -21.19 -6.68 -22.51
C HIS A 472 -21.61 -8.16 -22.50
N SER A 473 -22.51 -8.56 -21.60
CA SER A 473 -23.03 -9.94 -21.53
C SER A 473 -23.64 -10.42 -22.84
N ASP A 474 -24.27 -9.54 -23.63
CA ASP A 474 -24.88 -9.82 -24.93
C ASP A 474 -23.95 -9.48 -26.10
N ASN A 475 -22.63 -9.66 -25.93
CA ASN A 475 -21.68 -9.39 -26.98
C ASN A 475 -21.88 -10.27 -28.22
N ALA A 476 -21.65 -9.69 -29.42
CA ALA A 476 -21.94 -10.36 -30.71
C ALA A 476 -21.08 -11.61 -30.96
N GLU A 477 -19.93 -11.74 -30.30
CA GLU A 477 -19.02 -12.87 -30.44
C GLU A 477 -19.36 -14.04 -29.51
N GLY A 478 -20.31 -13.87 -28.59
CA GLY A 478 -20.70 -14.89 -27.63
C GLY A 478 -19.62 -15.23 -26.59
N LYS A 479 -18.70 -14.31 -26.35
CA LYS A 479 -17.64 -14.48 -25.33
C LYS A 479 -18.23 -14.44 -23.91
N ILE A 480 -17.68 -15.27 -23.03
CA ILE A 480 -18.12 -15.37 -21.64
C ILE A 480 -17.75 -14.11 -20.85
N SER A 481 -16.52 -13.65 -21.02
CA SER A 481 -15.98 -12.45 -20.36
C SER A 481 -14.68 -11.98 -21.01
N SER A 482 -14.24 -10.79 -20.66
CA SER A 482 -12.93 -10.25 -21.01
C SER A 482 -11.88 -10.66 -19.97
N ALA A 483 -10.69 -11.03 -20.45
CA ALA A 483 -9.51 -11.23 -19.63
C ALA A 483 -8.81 -9.89 -19.41
N MET A 484 -8.74 -9.43 -18.18
CA MET A 484 -7.94 -8.27 -17.77
C MET A 484 -6.73 -8.78 -17.01
N CYS A 485 -5.53 -8.62 -17.56
CA CYS A 485 -4.29 -9.18 -17.05
C CYS A 485 -3.18 -8.09 -16.98
N PRO A 486 -2.57 -7.84 -15.81
CA PRO A 486 -2.89 -8.44 -14.52
C PRO A 486 -4.32 -8.13 -14.11
N GLY A 487 -4.95 -9.00 -13.31
CA GLY A 487 -6.26 -8.72 -12.74
C GLY A 487 -6.17 -7.86 -11.47
N ASP A 488 -7.33 -7.59 -10.89
CA ASP A 488 -7.45 -6.85 -9.62
C ASP A 488 -6.73 -7.53 -8.43
N GLY A 489 -6.47 -8.82 -8.53
CA GLY A 489 -5.70 -9.61 -7.57
C GLY A 489 -4.28 -9.98 -8.05
N GLY A 490 -3.93 -9.66 -9.30
CA GLY A 490 -2.58 -9.75 -9.85
C GLY A 490 -1.80 -8.45 -9.65
N GLY A 491 -0.60 -8.36 -10.23
CA GLY A 491 0.24 -7.20 -10.03
C GLY A 491 0.56 -6.96 -8.55
N ALA A 492 0.80 -5.70 -8.15
CA ALA A 492 0.94 -5.35 -6.74
C ALA A 492 -0.41 -5.34 -6.04
N ASN A 493 -0.42 -5.77 -4.78
CA ASN A 493 -1.65 -5.85 -4.01
C ASN A 493 -1.38 -5.57 -2.52
N ILE A 494 -2.41 -5.16 -1.80
CA ILE A 494 -2.39 -4.96 -0.35
C ILE A 494 -1.98 -6.23 0.43
N TYR A 495 -2.20 -7.42 -0.11
CA TYR A 495 -1.81 -8.69 0.53
C TYR A 495 -0.30 -8.91 0.56
N ALA A 496 0.43 -8.22 -0.33
CA ALA A 496 1.86 -8.33 -0.50
C ALA A 496 2.43 -6.94 -0.80
N PRO A 497 2.43 -6.03 0.20
CA PRO A 497 2.95 -4.69 -0.01
C PRO A 497 4.43 -4.75 -0.40
N PRO A 498 4.87 -3.88 -1.32
CA PRO A 498 6.27 -3.84 -1.75
C PRO A 498 7.19 -3.42 -0.60
N VAL A 499 8.46 -3.77 -0.73
CA VAL A 499 9.51 -3.52 0.27
C VAL A 499 10.71 -2.88 -0.42
N ALA A 500 11.37 -1.93 0.22
CA ALA A 500 12.57 -1.31 -0.32
C ALA A 500 13.72 -1.36 0.70
N ASP A 501 14.94 -1.45 0.18
CA ASP A 501 16.15 -1.25 0.97
C ASP A 501 16.73 0.14 0.65
N PRO A 502 16.54 1.12 1.55
CA PRO A 502 17.01 2.48 1.30
C PRO A 502 18.53 2.61 1.27
N THR A 503 19.27 1.60 1.76
CA THR A 503 20.73 1.63 1.79
C THR A 503 21.35 1.25 0.43
N SER A 504 20.65 0.42 -0.34
CA SER A 504 21.09 -0.03 -1.67
C SER A 504 20.29 0.58 -2.81
N GLY A 505 19.09 1.10 -2.55
CA GLY A 505 18.15 1.55 -3.56
C GLY A 505 17.42 0.41 -4.26
N PHE A 506 17.35 -0.78 -3.64
CA PHE A 506 16.59 -1.90 -4.17
C PHE A 506 15.12 -1.82 -3.76
N LEU A 507 14.24 -2.20 -4.69
CA LEU A 507 12.80 -2.34 -4.50
C LEU A 507 12.39 -3.78 -4.82
N TYR A 508 11.69 -4.43 -3.89
CA TYR A 508 11.21 -5.81 -4.01
C TYR A 508 9.70 -5.81 -4.13
N VAL A 509 9.21 -6.45 -5.19
CA VAL A 509 7.77 -6.55 -5.49
C VAL A 509 7.38 -8.01 -5.60
N ALA A 510 6.49 -8.47 -4.71
CA ALA A 510 5.90 -9.78 -4.84
C ALA A 510 4.61 -9.70 -5.66
N SER A 511 4.48 -10.56 -6.64
CA SER A 511 3.30 -10.65 -7.52
C SER A 511 2.79 -12.08 -7.69
N SER A 512 1.56 -12.21 -8.14
CA SER A 512 1.02 -13.48 -8.62
C SER A 512 0.41 -13.31 -10.00
N LYS A 513 0.67 -14.28 -10.88
CA LYS A 513 0.11 -14.29 -12.22
C LYS A 513 -1.37 -14.62 -12.14
N ALA A 514 -2.21 -13.61 -12.35
CA ALA A 514 -3.66 -13.74 -12.29
C ALA A 514 -4.33 -12.75 -13.23
N CYS A 515 -5.47 -13.15 -13.80
CA CYS A 515 -6.35 -12.29 -14.57
C CYS A 515 -7.71 -12.16 -13.89
N SER A 516 -8.34 -10.99 -13.99
CA SER A 516 -9.76 -10.80 -13.71
C SER A 516 -10.59 -11.09 -14.94
N TRP A 517 -11.76 -11.71 -14.74
CA TRP A 517 -12.66 -12.16 -15.81
C TRP A 517 -13.95 -11.37 -15.73
N GLN A 518 -14.01 -10.28 -16.48
CA GLN A 518 -15.05 -9.28 -16.31
C GLN A 518 -16.01 -9.21 -17.49
N ARG A 519 -17.28 -9.04 -17.15
CA ARG A 519 -18.36 -8.67 -18.06
C ARG A 519 -19.31 -7.72 -17.36
N VAL A 520 -19.94 -6.85 -18.10
CA VAL A 520 -20.99 -5.96 -17.60
C VAL A 520 -22.38 -6.44 -18.08
N VAL A 521 -23.37 -6.19 -17.26
CA VAL A 521 -24.79 -6.46 -17.51
C VAL A 521 -25.56 -5.15 -17.44
N PRO A 522 -26.83 -5.06 -17.89
CA PRO A 522 -27.69 -3.93 -17.57
C PRO A 522 -27.71 -3.67 -16.06
N GLY A 523 -27.66 -2.40 -15.64
CA GLY A 523 -27.52 -2.04 -14.23
C GLY A 523 -28.59 -2.64 -13.32
N GLU A 524 -29.82 -2.77 -13.83
CA GLU A 524 -30.93 -3.38 -13.10
C GLU A 524 -30.78 -4.91 -12.90
N GLU A 525 -29.84 -5.55 -13.61
CA GLU A 525 -29.55 -6.99 -13.53
C GLU A 525 -28.27 -7.27 -12.73
N ALA A 526 -27.60 -6.24 -12.21
CA ALA A 526 -26.36 -6.40 -11.45
C ALA A 526 -26.64 -7.04 -10.08
N ASP A 527 -25.71 -7.89 -9.66
CA ASP A 527 -25.71 -8.49 -8.32
C ASP A 527 -24.99 -7.54 -7.36
N THR A 528 -25.76 -6.73 -6.64
CA THR A 528 -25.23 -5.72 -5.70
C THR A 528 -25.01 -6.29 -4.30
N PHE A 529 -24.07 -5.72 -3.55
CA PHE A 529 -23.76 -6.15 -2.18
C PHE A 529 -24.88 -5.81 -1.20
N ILE A 530 -25.54 -4.69 -1.45
CA ILE A 530 -26.72 -4.23 -0.69
C ILE A 530 -27.85 -3.93 -1.68
N ASP A 531 -29.08 -4.06 -1.23
CA ASP A 531 -30.23 -3.59 -2.00
C ASP A 531 -30.08 -2.09 -2.25
N GLU A 532 -30.14 -1.68 -3.51
CA GLU A 532 -30.02 -0.27 -3.85
C GLU A 532 -31.16 0.52 -3.21
N PRO A 533 -30.88 1.63 -2.49
CA PRO A 533 -31.90 2.41 -1.83
C PRO A 533 -32.94 2.96 -2.81
N THR A 534 -34.18 3.13 -2.33
CA THR A 534 -35.25 3.75 -3.13
C THR A 534 -34.86 5.18 -3.53
N GLY A 535 -34.86 5.47 -4.82
CA GLY A 535 -34.49 6.77 -5.37
C GLY A 535 -33.10 6.82 -5.98
N SER A 536 -32.30 5.76 -5.85
CA SER A 536 -31.01 5.64 -6.56
C SER A 536 -31.22 5.62 -8.08
N THR A 537 -30.26 6.17 -8.79
CA THR A 537 -30.23 6.12 -10.26
C THR A 537 -29.35 4.96 -10.71
N PHE A 538 -29.94 3.93 -11.33
CA PHE A 538 -29.17 2.84 -11.88
C PHE A 538 -28.30 3.28 -13.05
N SER A 539 -27.05 2.83 -13.05
CA SER A 539 -26.16 2.92 -14.21
C SER A 539 -26.76 2.12 -15.38
N GLN A 540 -26.48 2.54 -16.60
CA GLN A 540 -26.92 1.79 -17.80
C GLN A 540 -26.34 0.36 -17.80
N TYR A 541 -25.09 0.22 -17.36
CA TYR A 541 -24.42 -1.07 -17.15
C TYR A 541 -23.67 -1.05 -15.83
N ALA A 542 -23.54 -2.21 -15.23
CA ALA A 542 -22.76 -2.44 -14.03
C ALA A 542 -22.07 -3.80 -14.10
N ASN A 543 -21.23 -4.09 -13.12
CA ASN A 543 -20.53 -5.37 -13.04
C ASN A 543 -21.52 -6.54 -12.99
N GLY A 544 -21.36 -7.48 -13.88
CA GLY A 544 -22.15 -8.71 -13.88
C GLY A 544 -21.66 -9.70 -12.81
N PRO A 545 -22.43 -10.77 -12.56
CA PRO A 545 -21.98 -11.85 -11.69
C PRO A 545 -20.59 -12.31 -12.14
N ARG A 546 -19.69 -12.54 -11.17
CA ARG A 546 -18.31 -12.94 -11.46
C ARG A 546 -18.29 -14.13 -12.41
N SER A 547 -17.67 -13.93 -13.57
CA SER A 547 -17.48 -15.00 -14.54
C SER A 547 -16.55 -16.06 -13.95
N ARG A 548 -16.85 -17.32 -14.22
CA ARG A 548 -15.94 -18.39 -13.81
C ARG A 548 -14.63 -18.25 -14.58
N PRO A 549 -13.47 -18.27 -13.93
CA PRO A 549 -12.19 -18.30 -14.63
C PRO A 549 -12.09 -19.56 -15.50
N PRO A 550 -11.35 -19.51 -16.61
CA PRO A 550 -11.10 -20.69 -17.43
C PRO A 550 -10.43 -21.77 -16.59
N ARG A 551 -10.80 -23.02 -16.86
CA ARG A 551 -10.24 -24.18 -16.17
C ARG A 551 -9.93 -25.25 -17.18
N LEU A 552 -8.73 -25.83 -17.09
CA LEU A 552 -8.37 -27.03 -17.81
C LEU A 552 -8.94 -28.26 -17.10
N ALA A 553 -9.27 -29.31 -17.83
CA ALA A 553 -9.76 -30.57 -17.27
C ALA A 553 -8.69 -31.22 -16.35
N SER A 554 -7.42 -31.01 -16.65
CA SER A 554 -6.28 -31.41 -15.81
C SER A 554 -6.24 -30.69 -14.45
N GLY A 555 -6.92 -29.56 -14.30
CA GLY A 555 -6.81 -28.69 -13.12
C GLY A 555 -5.55 -27.83 -13.08
N LEU A 556 -4.71 -27.88 -14.10
CA LEU A 556 -3.52 -27.03 -14.24
C LEU A 556 -3.93 -25.58 -14.56
N PRO A 557 -3.08 -24.59 -14.22
CA PRO A 557 -3.25 -23.22 -14.72
C PRO A 557 -3.23 -23.19 -16.25
N TYR A 558 -4.04 -22.31 -16.84
CA TYR A 558 -4.14 -22.17 -18.30
C TYR A 558 -3.00 -21.36 -18.91
N PHE A 559 -2.17 -20.70 -18.10
CA PHE A 559 -1.00 -19.92 -18.53
C PHE A 559 0.33 -20.56 -18.08
N LYS A 560 1.41 -20.14 -18.73
CA LYS A 560 2.79 -20.57 -18.43
C LYS A 560 3.25 -20.08 -17.07
N PRO A 561 4.12 -20.83 -16.34
CA PRO A 561 4.77 -20.33 -15.15
C PRO A 561 5.80 -19.20 -15.50
N PRO A 562 6.39 -18.53 -14.48
CA PRO A 562 6.11 -18.70 -13.04
C PRO A 562 4.74 -18.19 -12.64
N TYR A 563 4.14 -18.78 -11.61
CA TYR A 563 2.80 -18.42 -11.13
C TYR A 563 2.82 -17.36 -10.04
N SER A 564 3.95 -17.17 -9.38
CA SER A 564 4.21 -16.09 -8.45
C SER A 564 5.70 -15.84 -8.34
N THR A 565 6.07 -14.55 -8.19
CA THR A 565 7.47 -14.12 -8.16
C THR A 565 7.71 -13.04 -7.13
N ILE A 566 8.98 -12.90 -6.72
CA ILE A 566 9.55 -11.67 -6.18
C ILE A 566 10.45 -11.09 -7.25
N THR A 567 10.16 -9.88 -7.71
CA THR A 567 11.00 -9.11 -8.61
C THR A 567 11.76 -8.07 -7.81
N ALA A 568 13.08 -8.09 -7.87
CA ALA A 568 13.95 -7.10 -7.28
C ALA A 568 14.46 -6.14 -8.37
N TYR A 569 14.26 -4.85 -8.14
CA TYR A 569 14.77 -3.78 -9.00
C TYR A 569 15.93 -3.08 -8.34
N ASP A 570 17.01 -2.84 -9.08
CA ASP A 570 17.93 -1.76 -8.76
C ASP A 570 17.35 -0.43 -9.25
N MET A 571 16.74 0.31 -8.35
CA MET A 571 16.08 1.57 -8.67
C MET A 571 17.05 2.69 -9.04
N ASN A 572 18.35 2.52 -8.81
CA ASN A 572 19.35 3.50 -9.32
C ASN A 572 19.47 3.41 -10.85
N THR A 573 19.25 2.25 -11.42
CA THR A 573 19.34 2.01 -12.87
C THR A 573 18.00 1.76 -13.54
N GLY A 574 16.97 1.41 -12.76
CA GLY A 574 15.65 1.01 -13.24
C GLY A 574 15.66 -0.34 -13.95
N GLU A 575 16.57 -1.23 -13.58
CA GLU A 575 16.68 -2.57 -14.17
C GLU A 575 16.27 -3.64 -13.16
N ILE A 576 15.82 -4.79 -13.65
CA ILE A 576 15.61 -5.98 -12.81
C ILE A 576 16.99 -6.52 -12.40
N ALA A 577 17.23 -6.58 -11.09
CA ALA A 577 18.44 -7.21 -10.55
C ALA A 577 18.28 -8.74 -10.54
N PHE A 578 17.13 -9.23 -10.08
CA PHE A 578 16.73 -10.62 -10.17
C PHE A 578 15.21 -10.77 -10.12
N GLN A 579 14.72 -11.92 -10.55
CA GLN A 579 13.35 -12.35 -10.36
C GLN A 579 13.36 -13.83 -9.96
N ILE A 580 12.75 -14.16 -8.84
CA ILE A 580 12.69 -15.51 -8.29
C ILE A 580 11.25 -15.96 -8.09
N PRO A 581 10.92 -17.25 -8.30
CA PRO A 581 9.65 -17.83 -7.89
C PRO A 581 9.46 -17.73 -6.36
N THR A 582 8.21 -17.61 -5.89
CA THR A 582 7.91 -17.61 -4.44
C THR A 582 7.56 -19.01 -3.96
N GLY A 583 8.43 -19.60 -3.14
CA GLY A 583 8.28 -20.99 -2.68
C GLY A 583 8.48 -22.00 -3.82
N GLU A 584 8.20 -23.25 -3.55
CA GLU A 584 8.41 -24.35 -4.51
C GLU A 584 7.16 -24.60 -5.38
N THR A 585 7.37 -25.38 -6.45
CA THR A 585 6.26 -25.87 -7.29
C THR A 585 5.32 -26.76 -6.46
N PRO A 586 4.03 -26.40 -6.35
CA PRO A 586 3.07 -27.21 -5.57
C PRO A 586 2.94 -28.65 -6.10
N ASP A 587 2.82 -29.61 -5.19
CA ASP A 587 2.64 -31.02 -5.50
C ASP A 587 1.46 -31.32 -6.43
N ARG A 588 0.35 -30.57 -6.29
CA ARG A 588 -0.81 -30.65 -7.20
C ARG A 588 -0.49 -30.34 -8.65
N ILE A 589 0.61 -29.61 -8.89
CA ILE A 589 1.14 -29.31 -10.22
C ILE A 589 2.22 -30.32 -10.58
N ARG A 590 3.25 -30.48 -9.72
CA ARG A 590 4.39 -31.36 -9.94
C ARG A 590 3.96 -32.82 -10.20
N ASN A 591 2.99 -33.32 -9.46
CA ASN A 591 2.48 -34.68 -9.53
C ASN A 591 1.24 -34.83 -10.45
N ASN A 592 0.94 -33.81 -11.29
CA ASN A 592 -0.21 -33.88 -12.18
C ASN A 592 0.02 -34.91 -13.29
N PRO A 593 -0.91 -35.87 -13.52
CA PRO A 593 -0.77 -36.90 -14.54
C PRO A 593 -0.54 -36.36 -15.98
N ALA A 594 -1.06 -35.16 -16.28
CA ALA A 594 -0.89 -34.51 -17.58
C ALA A 594 0.56 -33.98 -17.81
N LEU A 595 1.39 -34.04 -16.75
CA LEU A 595 2.80 -33.59 -16.77
C LEU A 595 3.77 -34.75 -16.52
N GLU A 596 3.30 -36.01 -16.58
CA GLU A 596 4.18 -37.16 -16.37
C GLU A 596 5.35 -37.17 -17.36
N GLY A 597 6.58 -37.16 -16.81
CA GLY A 597 7.81 -37.13 -17.59
C GLY A 597 8.21 -35.76 -18.17
N VAL A 598 7.50 -34.70 -17.81
CA VAL A 598 7.79 -33.31 -18.21
C VAL A 598 8.56 -32.60 -17.09
N ASP A 599 9.70 -32.02 -17.44
CA ASP A 599 10.41 -31.09 -16.54
C ASP A 599 9.75 -29.70 -16.67
N ILE A 600 9.13 -29.24 -15.58
CA ILE A 600 8.41 -27.95 -15.52
C ILE A 600 9.21 -26.85 -14.82
N GLY A 601 10.39 -27.18 -14.30
CA GLY A 601 11.18 -26.24 -13.50
C GLY A 601 10.49 -25.81 -12.21
N ASP A 602 10.91 -24.67 -11.69
CA ASP A 602 10.31 -24.07 -10.51
C ASP A 602 9.24 -23.04 -10.91
N THR A 603 8.00 -23.27 -10.47
CA THR A 603 6.85 -22.48 -10.91
C THR A 603 6.42 -21.42 -9.90
N GLY A 604 6.91 -21.49 -8.68
CA GLY A 604 6.37 -20.75 -7.55
C GLY A 604 5.03 -21.31 -7.04
N SER A 605 4.68 -20.96 -5.82
CA SER A 605 3.51 -21.48 -5.10
C SER A 605 2.15 -20.98 -5.63
N GLY A 606 2.15 -19.93 -6.45
CA GLY A 606 0.96 -19.33 -7.07
C GLY A 606 0.29 -18.25 -6.24
N GLY A 607 0.93 -17.71 -5.22
CA GLY A 607 0.41 -16.60 -4.41
C GLY A 607 1.47 -15.55 -4.10
N ALA A 608 1.09 -14.28 -4.14
CA ALA A 608 1.95 -13.22 -3.66
C ALA A 608 2.24 -13.38 -2.16
N VAL A 609 3.43 -12.94 -1.71
CA VAL A 609 3.94 -13.15 -0.36
C VAL A 609 4.17 -11.84 0.37
N SER A 610 3.93 -11.82 1.68
CA SER A 610 4.31 -10.70 2.54
C SER A 610 5.80 -10.73 2.82
N MET A 611 6.44 -9.55 2.84
CA MET A 611 7.88 -9.40 2.96
C MET A 611 8.27 -8.34 4.00
N VAL A 612 9.51 -8.45 4.48
CA VAL A 612 10.21 -7.42 5.26
C VAL A 612 11.70 -7.46 4.91
N ALA A 613 12.32 -6.29 4.78
CA ALA A 613 13.78 -6.20 4.63
C ALA A 613 14.43 -5.84 5.97
N THR A 614 15.53 -6.52 6.29
CA THR A 614 16.40 -6.21 7.43
C THR A 614 17.73 -5.67 6.95
N ALA A 615 18.63 -5.33 7.87
CA ALA A 615 20.01 -4.98 7.50
C ALA A 615 20.65 -6.06 6.60
N ASN A 616 20.36 -7.33 6.87
CA ASN A 616 21.05 -8.48 6.28
C ASN A 616 20.23 -9.20 5.19
N LEU A 617 18.91 -9.32 5.36
CA LEU A 617 18.08 -10.28 4.63
C LEU A 617 16.83 -9.62 4.04
N LEU A 618 16.31 -10.21 2.97
CA LEU A 618 14.90 -10.11 2.61
C LEU A 618 14.20 -11.37 3.13
N VAL A 619 13.19 -11.17 3.98
CA VAL A 619 12.42 -12.27 4.59
C VAL A 619 11.01 -12.26 4.03
N TYR A 620 10.48 -13.42 3.64
CA TYR A 620 9.11 -13.53 3.17
C TYR A 620 8.38 -14.76 3.75
N SER A 621 7.05 -14.64 3.88
CA SER A 621 6.17 -15.69 4.38
C SER A 621 5.51 -16.42 3.21
N GLY A 622 5.78 -17.72 3.06
CA GLY A 622 5.28 -18.55 1.97
C GLY A 622 4.71 -19.88 2.45
N VAL A 623 4.56 -20.80 1.52
CA VAL A 623 4.17 -22.18 1.77
C VAL A 623 5.11 -23.13 1.05
N ASP A 624 5.26 -24.33 1.59
CA ASP A 624 6.05 -25.40 0.99
C ASP A 624 5.30 -26.02 -0.22
N HIS A 625 5.94 -26.97 -0.89
CA HIS A 625 5.39 -27.70 -2.05
C HIS A 625 4.08 -28.44 -1.77
N ASP A 626 3.84 -28.89 -0.54
CA ASP A 626 2.61 -29.56 -0.12
C ASP A 626 1.40 -28.61 -0.10
N GLY A 627 1.65 -27.29 -0.03
CA GLY A 627 0.63 -26.24 0.02
C GLY A 627 0.03 -26.00 1.41
N ASP A 628 0.42 -26.78 2.40
CA ASP A 628 -0.11 -26.78 3.78
C ASP A 628 0.96 -26.33 4.79
N THR A 629 2.21 -26.81 4.67
CA THR A 629 3.31 -26.39 5.54
C THR A 629 3.68 -24.94 5.27
N VAL A 630 3.62 -24.12 6.30
CA VAL A 630 3.91 -22.68 6.21
C VAL A 630 5.37 -22.43 6.56
N LEU A 631 6.05 -21.73 5.68
CA LEU A 631 7.46 -21.44 5.81
C LEU A 631 7.73 -19.93 5.83
N LEU A 632 8.73 -19.55 6.61
CA LEU A 632 9.40 -18.28 6.54
C LEU A 632 10.73 -18.49 5.82
N TYR A 633 10.93 -17.77 4.73
CA TYR A 633 12.11 -17.84 3.88
C TYR A 633 13.00 -16.62 4.10
N ALA A 634 14.30 -16.83 4.09
CA ALA A 634 15.30 -15.78 4.02
C ALA A 634 16.08 -15.87 2.72
N VAL A 635 16.23 -14.75 2.04
CA VAL A 635 17.02 -14.65 0.81
C VAL A 635 18.07 -13.52 0.91
N ASP A 636 19.17 -13.69 0.21
CA ASP A 636 20.13 -12.61 0.00
C ASP A 636 19.49 -11.48 -0.78
N LYS A 637 19.57 -10.26 -0.27
CA LYS A 637 18.89 -9.07 -0.82
C LYS A 637 19.37 -8.68 -2.23
N LYS A 638 20.58 -9.07 -2.63
CA LYS A 638 21.17 -8.65 -3.90
C LYS A 638 21.06 -9.70 -4.99
N THR A 639 21.03 -10.98 -4.60
CA THR A 639 21.05 -12.10 -5.56
C THR A 639 19.74 -12.85 -5.63
N GLY A 640 18.89 -12.77 -4.58
CA GLY A 640 17.69 -13.58 -4.44
C GLY A 640 17.98 -15.04 -4.08
N GLU A 641 19.23 -15.40 -3.78
CA GLU A 641 19.59 -16.74 -3.35
C GLU A 641 18.99 -17.04 -1.99
N GLU A 642 18.31 -18.19 -1.85
CA GLU A 642 17.78 -18.64 -0.57
C GLU A 642 18.94 -18.99 0.37
N VAL A 643 18.92 -18.40 1.57
CA VAL A 643 19.96 -18.60 2.60
C VAL A 643 19.43 -19.27 3.86
N GLY A 644 18.12 -19.46 3.97
CA GLY A 644 17.50 -20.17 5.08
C GLY A 644 15.99 -20.27 4.96
N ARG A 645 15.39 -21.29 5.60
CA ARG A 645 13.94 -21.45 5.75
C ARG A 645 13.60 -22.13 7.07
N ILE A 646 12.49 -21.75 7.67
CA ILE A 646 11.96 -22.37 8.88
C ILE A 646 10.45 -22.57 8.78
N GLU A 647 9.94 -23.60 9.43
CA GLU A 647 8.50 -23.80 9.62
C GLU A 647 7.96 -22.81 10.65
N VAL A 648 6.81 -22.20 10.34
CA VAL A 648 6.14 -21.25 11.24
C VAL A 648 4.67 -21.62 11.41
N PRO A 649 4.02 -21.22 12.53
CA PRO A 649 2.65 -21.65 12.84
C PRO A 649 1.60 -21.27 11.81
N SER A 650 1.82 -20.13 11.10
CA SER A 650 0.86 -19.67 10.11
C SER A 650 1.44 -18.61 9.18
N ARG A 651 0.82 -18.49 7.98
CA ARG A 651 1.26 -17.59 6.93
C ARG A 651 0.91 -16.13 7.25
N SER A 652 1.90 -15.25 7.15
CA SER A 652 1.66 -13.80 7.22
C SER A 652 1.03 -13.27 5.93
N ARG A 653 0.04 -12.39 6.10
CA ARG A 653 -0.60 -11.65 5.01
C ARG A 653 -0.65 -10.17 5.39
N TYR A 654 -0.77 -9.28 4.40
CA TYR A 654 -0.88 -7.84 4.58
C TYR A 654 0.37 -7.13 5.09
N GLY A 655 1.50 -7.80 5.11
CA GLY A 655 2.80 -7.29 5.51
C GLY A 655 3.34 -7.95 6.77
N MET A 656 4.62 -7.76 6.98
CA MET A 656 5.37 -8.15 8.16
C MET A 656 6.05 -6.92 8.73
N SER A 657 6.45 -6.96 9.99
CA SER A 657 7.27 -5.94 10.62
C SER A 657 8.44 -6.59 11.37
N SER A 658 9.50 -5.81 11.61
CA SER A 658 10.63 -6.26 12.40
C SER A 658 11.17 -5.10 13.21
N TRP A 659 11.41 -5.32 14.50
CA TRP A 659 11.90 -4.33 15.44
C TRP A 659 12.95 -4.93 16.37
N LYS A 660 13.64 -4.08 17.13
CA LYS A 660 14.58 -4.52 18.17
C LYS A 660 14.17 -3.95 19.53
N HIS A 661 14.06 -4.79 20.55
CA HIS A 661 13.69 -4.41 21.92
C HIS A 661 14.63 -5.09 22.91
N ASP A 662 15.23 -4.32 23.81
CA ASP A 662 16.22 -4.79 24.80
C ASP A 662 17.36 -5.63 24.17
N GLY A 663 17.83 -5.22 22.97
CA GLY A 663 18.90 -5.91 22.25
C GLY A 663 18.45 -7.10 21.40
N HIS A 664 17.20 -7.57 21.51
CA HIS A 664 16.67 -8.69 20.74
C HIS A 664 15.84 -8.24 19.54
N GLN A 665 16.12 -8.82 18.38
CA GLN A 665 15.36 -8.59 17.15
C GLN A 665 14.17 -9.55 17.03
N TYR A 666 13.03 -9.01 16.65
CA TYR A 666 11.80 -9.75 16.41
C TYR A 666 11.36 -9.60 14.95
N ILE A 667 10.79 -10.66 14.39
CA ILE A 667 10.04 -10.63 13.12
C ILE A 667 8.59 -10.99 13.45
N MET A 668 7.66 -10.10 13.07
CA MET A 668 6.22 -10.27 13.33
C MET A 668 5.51 -10.87 12.13
N LEU A 669 4.83 -11.97 12.36
CA LEU A 669 3.88 -12.59 11.45
C LEU A 669 2.46 -12.23 11.88
N GLN A 670 1.67 -11.70 10.95
CA GLN A 670 0.28 -11.36 11.19
C GLN A 670 -0.63 -12.31 10.40
N THR A 671 -1.41 -13.12 11.09
CA THR A 671 -2.17 -14.22 10.52
C THR A 671 -3.57 -14.27 11.08
N GLY A 672 -4.54 -13.88 10.28
CA GLY A 672 -5.93 -13.87 10.73
C GLY A 672 -6.11 -13.02 12.00
N ALA A 673 -6.49 -13.65 13.11
CA ALA A 673 -6.66 -12.98 14.39
C ALA A 673 -5.38 -12.89 15.23
N LYS A 674 -4.30 -13.60 14.85
CA LYS A 674 -3.11 -13.75 15.66
C LYS A 674 -1.95 -12.89 15.20
N LEU A 675 -1.10 -12.54 16.16
CA LEU A 675 0.25 -12.00 15.95
C LEU A 675 1.23 -13.01 16.54
N THR A 676 2.22 -13.43 15.75
CA THR A 676 3.27 -14.36 16.16
C THR A 676 4.62 -13.67 16.03
N ALA A 677 5.31 -13.46 17.13
CA ALA A 677 6.65 -12.91 17.16
C ALA A 677 7.69 -14.03 17.09
N MET A 678 8.56 -13.97 16.09
CA MET A 678 9.71 -14.87 15.93
C MET A 678 10.96 -14.15 16.41
N ALA A 679 11.82 -14.83 17.18
CA ALA A 679 13.11 -14.31 17.66
C ALA A 679 14.13 -15.45 17.82
N LEU A 680 15.38 -15.09 17.98
CA LEU A 680 16.41 -16.04 18.38
C LEU A 680 16.18 -16.49 19.84
N PRO A 681 16.54 -17.74 20.21
CA PRO A 681 16.47 -18.19 21.58
C PRO A 681 17.22 -17.25 22.51
N ALA A 682 16.65 -16.95 23.68
CA ALA A 682 17.37 -16.21 24.70
C ALA A 682 18.69 -16.94 25.02
N ALA A 683 19.80 -16.22 24.99
CA ALA A 683 21.08 -16.83 25.40
C ALA A 683 20.87 -17.48 26.77
N SER A 684 21.07 -18.80 26.85
CA SER A 684 21.03 -19.50 28.13
C SER A 684 22.01 -18.77 29.08
N GLU A 685 21.50 -18.17 30.15
CA GLU A 685 22.36 -17.67 31.23
C GLU A 685 23.30 -18.81 31.56
N GLY A 686 24.59 -18.64 31.23
CA GLY A 686 25.56 -19.70 31.37
C GLY A 686 25.50 -20.24 32.78
N SER A 687 25.32 -21.56 32.90
CA SER A 687 25.49 -22.26 34.16
C SER A 687 26.89 -21.88 34.66
N GLU A 688 26.96 -20.95 35.62
CA GLU A 688 28.17 -20.80 36.40
C GLU A 688 28.52 -22.15 36.97
N ALA A 689 29.53 -22.76 36.40
CA ALA A 689 30.08 -24.01 36.92
C ALA A 689 30.58 -23.74 38.33
N HIS A 690 29.93 -24.32 39.31
CA HIS A 690 30.44 -24.44 40.68
C HIS A 690 31.65 -25.35 40.73
#